data_5f33e0b86fe2c2c3ad6d169acaeb8485
#
_entry.id   5f33e0b86fe2c2c3ad6d169acaeb8485
#
_cell.length_a   1.000
_cell.length_b   1.000
_cell.length_c   1.000
_cell.angle_alpha   90.00
_cell.angle_beta   90.00
_cell.angle_gamma   90.00
#
_symmetry.space_group_name_H-M   'P 1'
#
loop_
_entity.id
_entity.type
_entity.pdbx_description
1 polymer ?
#
loop_
_entity_poly.entity_id
_entity_poly.type
_entity_poly.pdbx_seq_one_letter_code
_entity_poly.pdbx_strand_id
1 'polypeptide(L)'
;MNQKSLKILEYHKIISQLTEYATSPPGKALCSALQPSSDYGEILQAQSETSDAVSRIRMKGNLSFSGVRDIRDSLKRLDVGSALSITELLHASSLLTVAARAKSYGRHEESEETEEDSLEEMFRSLEPLTPVNNEIKRCILSEEEISDDASPGLHKVRRSMKSINDRIHTQLNSILNSSRSYLQDAVVTMRDGRYCLPVRSEYKNQVSGMVHDQSATGSTLFVEPMAIIQLNNELRTLEIQENKEIEAVLADLSNQLAPYAESLALNLEILARLDFIFAKAALSRHYKCSEPKFNQDGQIHIKDGRHPLLDPQKVVPITVWLGENFDLLIVTGPNTGGKTVSLKTVGLFTLMGQSGLHIPAFEGSRLAVFDEVFADIGDEQSIEQSLSTFSAHMTNIVDILSKADSRSLCLFDELGAGTDPTEGAALAMAILNFLHNMKCRTMATTHYSELKIYALSNAGVENACCEFNVQTLRPTYRLLIGIPGKSNAFAISQKLGLPDYIIQDAKSRIESNDEAFEDIISRLEESRVTIEKEQEEIRAYKDEVERLKARLEQKEERFDEQKEKLIRSASEEAHRILRDAKETADRTIKNINKLAASSGVDTRALEAERSRLRENLKKVESGLSLRQDTRPRQAINPKTLRLGDSVKVLSLNLKGTVSSLPDAKGNLFVQMGILRSQVNISDLELIQEASASGSAFGAHRKGSGSSNIKMSKSVSVSPEINLLGMTVDEAIPQLDKYLDDAYIAHLQQVRIVHGKGTGALRSGIHKHLKRVKTIKEFHLGEFGEGDAGVTIVVFK
;
A
#
# COMPACT_ATOMS: atom_id res chain seq x y z
N MET A 1 -10.54 29.77 -1.11
CA MET A 1 -9.44 29.25 -0.23
C MET A 1 -8.42 30.33 0.08
N ASN A 2 -8.04 30.50 1.32
CA ASN A 2 -7.11 31.52 1.80
C ASN A 2 -5.67 31.24 1.35
N GLN A 3 -5.08 32.16 0.57
CA GLN A 3 -3.71 32.01 0.03
C GLN A 3 -2.63 31.94 1.13
N LYS A 4 -2.85 32.63 2.26
CA LYS A 4 -1.95 32.59 3.41
C LYS A 4 -1.90 31.20 4.02
N SER A 5 -3.07 30.56 4.17
CA SER A 5 -3.17 29.19 4.69
C SER A 5 -2.53 28.16 3.78
N LEU A 6 -2.66 28.28 2.44
CA LEU A 6 -1.97 27.42 1.47
C LEU A 6 -0.44 27.44 1.68
N LYS A 7 0.11 28.63 1.98
CA LYS A 7 1.54 28.79 2.24
C LYS A 7 1.95 28.22 3.60
N ILE A 8 1.19 28.52 4.67
CA ILE A 8 1.46 28.05 6.04
C ILE A 8 1.39 26.52 6.14
N LEU A 9 0.38 25.91 5.48
CA LEU A 9 0.20 24.46 5.43
C LEU A 9 1.11 23.76 4.42
N GLU A 10 2.01 24.52 3.76
CA GLU A 10 3.01 24.01 2.82
C GLU A 10 2.42 23.27 1.61
N TYR A 11 1.18 23.59 1.22
CA TYR A 11 0.49 22.98 0.08
C TYR A 11 1.29 23.12 -1.23
N HIS A 12 1.99 24.24 -1.43
CA HIS A 12 2.85 24.47 -2.59
C HIS A 12 3.96 23.41 -2.74
N LYS A 13 4.43 22.79 -1.64
CA LYS A 13 5.42 21.70 -1.72
C LYS A 13 4.81 20.43 -2.30
N ILE A 14 3.55 20.13 -1.96
CA ILE A 14 2.82 19.01 -2.56
C ILE A 14 2.60 19.25 -4.05
N ILE A 15 2.22 20.48 -4.43
CA ILE A 15 2.07 20.85 -5.85
C ILE A 15 3.38 20.74 -6.62
N SER A 16 4.51 21.16 -6.01
CA SER A 16 5.82 20.98 -6.64
C SER A 16 6.14 19.51 -6.90
N GLN A 17 5.91 18.65 -5.91
CA GLN A 17 6.09 17.20 -6.07
C GLN A 17 5.13 16.60 -7.11
N LEU A 18 3.85 17.01 -7.10
CA LEU A 18 2.88 16.58 -8.11
C LEU A 18 3.36 16.91 -9.52
N THR A 19 3.91 18.12 -9.71
CA THR A 19 4.41 18.59 -11.00
C THR A 19 5.58 17.75 -11.53
N GLU A 20 6.37 17.13 -10.64
CA GLU A 20 7.47 16.23 -11.04
C GLU A 20 6.95 14.92 -11.65
N TYR A 21 5.75 14.48 -11.29
CA TYR A 21 5.13 13.26 -11.84
C TYR A 21 4.48 13.48 -13.20
N ALA A 22 4.10 14.71 -13.55
CA ALA A 22 3.61 15.01 -14.88
C ALA A 22 4.77 15.01 -15.89
N THR A 23 4.55 14.39 -17.05
CA THR A 23 5.59 14.15 -18.05
C THR A 23 5.55 15.13 -19.22
N SER A 24 4.42 15.80 -19.43
CA SER A 24 4.23 16.79 -20.48
C SER A 24 4.22 18.22 -19.94
N PRO A 25 4.71 19.23 -20.71
CA PRO A 25 4.61 20.63 -20.30
C PRO A 25 3.18 21.11 -20.04
N PRO A 26 2.15 20.76 -20.86
CA PRO A 26 0.77 21.12 -20.56
C PRO A 26 0.24 20.46 -19.28
N GLY A 27 0.56 19.18 -19.04
CA GLY A 27 0.19 18.49 -17.79
C GLY A 27 0.85 19.11 -16.55
N LYS A 28 2.11 19.51 -16.66
CA LYS A 28 2.82 20.25 -15.59
C LYS A 28 2.17 21.59 -15.28
N ALA A 29 1.71 22.28 -16.31
CA ALA A 29 1.00 23.56 -16.15
C ALA A 29 -0.32 23.37 -15.36
N LEU A 30 -1.08 22.29 -15.66
CA LEU A 30 -2.28 21.94 -14.91
C LEU A 30 -1.97 21.57 -13.46
N CYS A 31 -0.91 20.78 -13.22
CA CYS A 31 -0.47 20.47 -11.84
C CYS A 31 -0.13 21.74 -11.05
N SER A 32 0.62 22.66 -11.66
CA SER A 32 1.05 23.91 -11.00
C SER A 32 -0.10 24.87 -10.72
N ALA A 33 -1.17 24.81 -11.52
CA ALA A 33 -2.36 25.64 -11.38
C ALA A 33 -3.41 25.03 -10.42
N LEU A 34 -3.18 23.82 -9.90
CA LEU A 34 -4.15 23.11 -9.07
C LEU A 34 -4.42 23.85 -7.76
N GLN A 35 -5.68 24.13 -7.51
CA GLN A 35 -6.16 24.73 -6.25
C GLN A 35 -7.30 23.87 -5.68
N PRO A 36 -7.47 23.90 -4.34
CA PRO A 36 -8.58 23.20 -3.69
C PRO A 36 -9.93 23.81 -4.10
N SER A 37 -10.88 22.95 -4.50
CA SER A 37 -12.27 23.36 -4.77
C SER A 37 -13.11 23.31 -3.51
N SER A 38 -14.18 24.09 -3.47
CA SER A 38 -15.26 24.00 -2.48
C SER A 38 -16.56 23.40 -3.06
N ASP A 39 -16.56 23.06 -4.36
CA ASP A 39 -17.68 22.36 -4.96
C ASP A 39 -17.59 20.84 -4.69
N TYR A 40 -18.64 20.32 -4.05
CA TYR A 40 -18.71 18.91 -3.67
C TYR A 40 -18.70 17.97 -4.89
N GLY A 41 -19.38 18.35 -5.97
CA GLY A 41 -19.45 17.55 -7.20
C GLY A 41 -18.08 17.47 -7.91
N GLU A 42 -17.41 18.62 -8.04
CA GLU A 42 -16.05 18.68 -8.62
C GLU A 42 -15.04 17.85 -7.80
N ILE A 43 -15.13 17.92 -6.47
CA ILE A 43 -14.25 17.15 -5.59
C ILE A 43 -14.45 15.65 -5.80
N LEU A 44 -15.71 15.18 -5.79
CA LEU A 44 -16.01 13.75 -5.99
C LEU A 44 -15.56 13.26 -7.34
N GLN A 45 -15.81 14.03 -8.41
CA GLN A 45 -15.34 13.70 -9.76
C GLN A 45 -13.81 13.60 -9.80
N ALA A 46 -13.12 14.59 -9.23
CA ALA A 46 -11.65 14.60 -9.21
C ALA A 46 -11.04 13.45 -8.37
N GLN A 47 -11.73 13.03 -7.30
CA GLN A 47 -11.35 11.86 -6.50
C GLN A 47 -11.56 10.56 -7.29
N SER A 48 -12.72 10.40 -7.96
CA SER A 48 -13.00 9.24 -8.82
C SER A 48 -11.98 9.13 -9.95
N GLU A 49 -11.71 10.23 -10.69
CA GLU A 49 -10.70 10.26 -11.74
C GLU A 49 -9.31 9.79 -11.22
N THR A 50 -8.94 10.20 -10.00
CA THR A 50 -7.67 9.78 -9.40
C THR A 50 -7.67 8.30 -9.01
N SER A 51 -8.77 7.79 -8.43
CA SER A 51 -8.93 6.38 -8.05
C SER A 51 -8.91 5.45 -9.26
N ASP A 52 -9.59 5.84 -10.33
CA ASP A 52 -9.62 5.08 -11.58
C ASP A 52 -8.24 5.04 -12.25
N ALA A 53 -7.52 6.17 -12.23
CA ALA A 53 -6.14 6.20 -12.71
C ALA A 53 -5.19 5.32 -11.87
N VAL A 54 -5.34 5.30 -10.52
CA VAL A 54 -4.58 4.40 -9.64
C VAL A 54 -4.87 2.95 -10.00
N SER A 55 -6.14 2.60 -10.22
CA SER A 55 -6.58 1.25 -10.60
C SER A 55 -6.00 0.85 -11.96
N ARG A 56 -6.09 1.73 -12.96
CA ARG A 56 -5.51 1.51 -14.30
C ARG A 56 -3.99 1.34 -14.25
N ILE A 57 -3.28 2.17 -13.48
CA ILE A 57 -1.82 2.03 -13.30
C ILE A 57 -1.47 0.69 -12.64
N ARG A 58 -2.30 0.22 -11.72
CA ARG A 58 -2.10 -1.07 -11.05
C ARG A 58 -2.26 -2.25 -12.02
N MET A 59 -3.26 -2.18 -12.91
CA MET A 59 -3.58 -3.27 -13.84
C MET A 59 -2.72 -3.26 -15.09
N LYS A 60 -2.56 -2.09 -15.73
CA LYS A 60 -1.95 -1.93 -17.07
C LYS A 60 -0.57 -1.25 -17.05
N GLY A 61 -0.09 -0.79 -15.88
CA GLY A 61 1.16 -0.03 -15.76
C GLY A 61 1.01 1.44 -16.09
N ASN A 62 2.11 2.20 -16.03
CA ASN A 62 2.12 3.63 -16.29
C ASN A 62 2.00 3.96 -17.79
N LEU A 63 1.25 5.03 -18.09
CA LEU A 63 1.20 5.66 -19.40
C LEU A 63 2.09 6.92 -19.40
N SER A 64 2.95 7.08 -20.39
CA SER A 64 3.83 8.25 -20.52
C SER A 64 3.28 9.23 -21.56
N PHE A 65 3.24 10.51 -21.20
CA PHE A 65 2.79 11.61 -22.04
C PHE A 65 3.95 12.52 -22.49
N SER A 66 5.20 12.07 -22.37
CA SER A 66 6.40 12.89 -22.60
C SER A 66 6.52 13.49 -24.00
N GLY A 67 5.81 12.93 -24.99
CA GLY A 67 5.78 13.47 -26.35
C GLY A 67 4.77 14.61 -26.59
N VAL A 68 3.92 14.90 -25.62
CA VAL A 68 2.92 15.96 -25.74
C VAL A 68 3.60 17.32 -25.54
N ARG A 69 3.49 18.19 -26.54
CA ARG A 69 3.96 19.58 -26.51
C ARG A 69 2.77 20.52 -26.70
N ASP A 70 2.92 21.75 -26.27
CA ASP A 70 1.90 22.78 -26.56
C ASP A 70 1.96 23.18 -28.02
N ILE A 71 0.90 22.87 -28.76
CA ILE A 71 0.77 23.16 -30.21
C ILE A 71 -0.28 24.20 -30.48
N ARG A 72 -0.81 24.90 -29.46
CA ARG A 72 -1.90 25.88 -29.63
C ARG A 72 -1.55 26.99 -30.63
N ASP A 73 -0.31 27.48 -30.65
CA ASP A 73 0.12 28.49 -31.60
C ASP A 73 0.27 27.92 -33.01
N SER A 74 0.68 26.66 -33.15
CA SER A 74 0.70 25.94 -34.42
C SER A 74 -0.72 25.76 -34.97
N LEU A 75 -1.71 25.47 -34.11
CA LEU A 75 -3.13 25.37 -34.55
C LEU A 75 -3.67 26.70 -35.08
N LYS A 76 -3.37 27.83 -34.39
CA LYS A 76 -3.74 29.16 -34.88
C LYS A 76 -3.14 29.45 -36.25
N ARG A 77 -1.92 28.99 -36.51
CA ARG A 77 -1.26 29.16 -37.84
C ARG A 77 -1.91 28.29 -38.88
N LEU A 78 -2.34 27.06 -38.55
CA LEU A 78 -3.11 26.22 -39.47
C LEU A 78 -4.46 26.86 -39.84
N ASP A 79 -5.16 27.45 -38.87
CA ASP A 79 -6.46 28.12 -39.10
C ASP A 79 -6.37 29.28 -40.08
N VAL A 80 -5.25 30.00 -40.10
CA VAL A 80 -5.01 31.09 -41.05
C VAL A 80 -4.32 30.61 -42.34
N GLY A 81 -4.19 29.29 -42.55
CA GLY A 81 -3.61 28.71 -43.77
C GLY A 81 -2.08 28.88 -43.88
N SER A 82 -1.37 29.13 -42.79
CA SER A 82 0.08 29.23 -42.79
C SER A 82 0.75 27.84 -42.66
N ALA A 83 1.80 27.60 -43.44
CA ALA A 83 2.58 26.40 -43.34
C ALA A 83 3.31 26.31 -41.97
N LEU A 84 3.34 25.12 -41.40
CA LEU A 84 4.08 24.81 -40.16
C LEU A 84 5.53 24.50 -40.48
N SER A 85 6.41 24.77 -39.52
CA SER A 85 7.81 24.36 -39.57
C SER A 85 7.97 22.83 -39.30
N ILE A 86 9.18 22.31 -39.58
CA ILE A 86 9.55 20.92 -39.29
C ILE A 86 9.27 20.57 -37.83
N THR A 87 9.74 21.41 -36.90
CA THR A 87 9.55 21.20 -35.45
C THR A 87 8.08 21.19 -35.04
N GLU A 88 7.25 22.10 -35.63
CA GLU A 88 5.80 22.12 -35.33
C GLU A 88 5.08 20.90 -35.86
N LEU A 89 5.43 20.41 -37.05
CA LEU A 89 4.87 19.16 -37.62
C LEU A 89 5.30 17.94 -36.79
N LEU A 90 6.55 17.90 -36.31
CA LEU A 90 7.03 16.85 -35.42
C LEU A 90 6.33 16.87 -34.06
N HIS A 91 6.01 18.05 -33.53
CA HIS A 91 5.21 18.18 -32.31
C HIS A 91 3.79 17.64 -32.51
N ALA A 92 3.16 17.95 -33.64
CA ALA A 92 1.85 17.41 -34.02
C ALA A 92 1.91 15.87 -34.18
N SER A 93 2.92 15.36 -34.89
CA SER A 93 3.15 13.91 -35.04
C SER A 93 3.37 13.20 -33.70
N SER A 94 4.14 13.83 -32.79
CA SER A 94 4.38 13.31 -31.46
C SER A 94 3.09 13.26 -30.63
N LEU A 95 2.27 14.32 -30.68
CA LEU A 95 0.95 14.35 -30.06
C LEU A 95 0.07 13.20 -30.55
N LEU A 96 -0.03 13.00 -31.86
CA LEU A 96 -0.83 11.93 -32.47
C LEU A 96 -0.32 10.54 -32.12
N THR A 97 1.00 10.38 -31.98
CA THR A 97 1.62 9.14 -31.53
C THR A 97 1.26 8.82 -30.09
N VAL A 98 1.25 9.83 -29.22
CA VAL A 98 0.83 9.67 -27.82
C VAL A 98 -0.67 9.40 -27.75
N ALA A 99 -1.49 10.08 -28.58
CA ALA A 99 -2.94 9.84 -28.68
C ALA A 99 -3.24 8.38 -29.09
N ALA A 100 -2.53 7.84 -30.08
CA ALA A 100 -2.67 6.43 -30.50
C ALA A 100 -2.35 5.46 -29.36
N ARG A 101 -1.25 5.71 -28.63
CA ARG A 101 -0.84 4.89 -27.49
C ARG A 101 -1.84 4.99 -26.34
N ALA A 102 -2.31 6.20 -26.01
CA ALA A 102 -3.30 6.43 -24.97
C ALA A 102 -4.64 5.76 -25.32
N LYS A 103 -5.11 5.92 -26.57
CA LYS A 103 -6.34 5.24 -27.03
C LYS A 103 -6.24 3.71 -26.94
N SER A 104 -5.08 3.14 -27.27
CA SER A 104 -4.84 1.70 -27.12
C SER A 104 -4.83 1.28 -25.65
N TYR A 105 -4.22 2.09 -24.78
CA TYR A 105 -4.20 1.86 -23.34
C TYR A 105 -5.60 1.89 -22.72
N GLY A 106 -6.48 2.78 -23.22
CA GLY A 106 -7.87 2.91 -22.79
C GLY A 106 -8.76 1.71 -23.09
N ARG A 107 -8.43 0.88 -24.11
CA ARG A 107 -9.26 -0.26 -24.49
C ARG A 107 -9.35 -1.30 -23.37
N HIS A 108 -10.58 -1.74 -23.06
CA HIS A 108 -10.83 -2.91 -22.22
C HIS A 108 -10.62 -4.19 -23.04
N GLU A 109 -10.12 -5.23 -22.42
CA GLU A 109 -10.15 -6.59 -22.99
C GLU A 109 -11.61 -7.10 -22.89
N GLU A 110 -12.14 -7.66 -23.96
CA GLU A 110 -13.57 -8.06 -24.12
C GLU A 110 -14.08 -9.10 -23.10
N SER A 111 -13.29 -9.49 -22.11
CA SER A 111 -13.60 -10.56 -21.15
C SER A 111 -14.02 -10.10 -19.76
N GLU A 112 -14.02 -8.82 -19.45
CA GLU A 112 -14.39 -8.33 -18.12
C GLU A 112 -15.65 -7.46 -18.21
N GLU A 113 -16.72 -7.87 -17.52
CA GLU A 113 -17.86 -7.03 -17.14
C GLU A 113 -17.36 -5.99 -16.11
N THR A 114 -16.45 -5.09 -16.51
CA THR A 114 -16.02 -3.98 -15.69
C THR A 114 -16.91 -2.78 -15.98
N GLU A 115 -17.45 -2.18 -14.94
CA GLU A 115 -18.15 -0.89 -15.03
C GLU A 115 -17.25 0.13 -15.71
N GLU A 116 -17.81 0.94 -16.62
CA GLU A 116 -17.10 2.04 -17.28
C GLU A 116 -16.54 2.98 -16.21
N ASP A 117 -15.23 3.20 -16.19
CA ASP A 117 -14.60 4.15 -15.28
C ASP A 117 -14.69 5.60 -15.78
N SER A 118 -14.48 6.57 -14.91
CA SER A 118 -14.59 8.01 -15.20
C SER A 118 -13.65 8.50 -16.31
N LEU A 119 -12.63 7.74 -16.68
CA LEU A 119 -11.63 8.08 -17.68
C LEU A 119 -11.93 7.50 -19.06
N GLU A 120 -12.87 6.58 -19.19
CA GLU A 120 -13.18 5.84 -20.41
C GLU A 120 -13.51 6.78 -21.57
N GLU A 121 -14.37 7.77 -21.33
CA GLU A 121 -14.77 8.73 -22.35
C GLU A 121 -13.60 9.54 -22.89
N MET A 122 -12.66 9.94 -22.02
CA MET A 122 -11.45 10.65 -22.43
C MET A 122 -10.59 9.81 -23.38
N PHE A 123 -10.37 8.53 -23.04
CA PHE A 123 -9.59 7.65 -23.92
C PHE A 123 -10.30 7.36 -25.25
N ARG A 124 -11.62 7.23 -25.25
CA ARG A 124 -12.44 6.94 -26.44
C ARG A 124 -12.47 8.13 -27.39
N SER A 125 -12.52 9.35 -26.86
CA SER A 125 -12.58 10.60 -27.63
C SER A 125 -11.27 10.97 -28.32
N LEU A 126 -10.15 10.31 -28.02
CA LEU A 126 -8.88 10.57 -28.71
C LEU A 126 -8.93 10.14 -30.15
N GLU A 127 -8.43 11.00 -31.06
CA GLU A 127 -8.32 10.75 -32.49
C GLU A 127 -6.87 10.65 -32.95
N PRO A 128 -6.32 9.45 -33.15
CA PRO A 128 -4.91 9.25 -33.51
C PRO A 128 -4.50 9.75 -34.89
N LEU A 129 -5.44 10.00 -35.80
CA LEU A 129 -5.22 10.45 -37.20
C LEU A 129 -4.05 9.71 -37.88
N THR A 130 -4.06 8.38 -37.76
CA THR A 130 -2.94 7.50 -38.15
C THR A 130 -2.42 7.75 -39.57
N PRO A 131 -3.28 7.94 -40.60
CA PRO A 131 -2.79 8.20 -41.96
C PRO A 131 -1.93 9.46 -42.05
N VAL A 132 -2.41 10.58 -41.48
CA VAL A 132 -1.69 11.86 -41.47
C VAL A 132 -0.40 11.76 -40.66
N ASN A 133 -0.45 11.12 -39.48
CA ASN A 133 0.74 10.91 -38.65
C ASN A 133 1.82 10.07 -39.37
N ASN A 134 1.41 9.03 -40.08
CA ASN A 134 2.35 8.22 -40.89
C ASN A 134 2.96 9.01 -42.04
N GLU A 135 2.19 9.88 -42.68
CA GLU A 135 2.69 10.73 -43.77
C GLU A 135 3.71 11.75 -43.25
N ILE A 136 3.45 12.39 -42.10
CA ILE A 136 4.43 13.28 -41.46
C ILE A 136 5.72 12.49 -41.16
N LYS A 137 5.63 11.30 -40.58
CA LYS A 137 6.80 10.45 -40.23
C LYS A 137 7.55 9.96 -41.48
N ARG A 138 6.85 9.75 -42.59
CA ARG A 138 7.47 9.36 -43.85
C ARG A 138 8.29 10.52 -44.46
N CYS A 139 7.77 11.74 -44.33
CA CYS A 139 8.38 12.92 -44.93
C CYS A 139 9.49 13.54 -44.04
N ILE A 140 9.31 13.52 -42.70
CA ILE A 140 10.20 14.20 -41.74
C ILE A 140 10.88 13.14 -40.87
N LEU A 141 12.20 13.03 -41.01
CA LEU A 141 13.01 12.05 -40.26
C LEU A 141 13.50 12.62 -38.92
N SER A 142 13.91 13.86 -38.87
CA SER A 142 14.34 14.60 -37.68
C SER A 142 14.10 16.10 -37.82
N GLU A 143 14.43 16.88 -36.80
CA GLU A 143 14.33 18.34 -36.80
C GLU A 143 15.17 19.01 -37.91
N GLU A 144 16.23 18.34 -38.38
CA GLU A 144 17.17 18.85 -39.38
C GLU A 144 17.05 18.14 -40.75
N GLU A 145 16.27 17.05 -40.83
CA GLU A 145 16.28 16.13 -41.94
C GLU A 145 14.88 15.81 -42.48
N ILE A 146 14.65 16.16 -43.74
CA ILE A 146 13.50 15.71 -44.51
C ILE A 146 13.92 14.55 -45.41
N SER A 147 13.08 13.53 -45.52
CA SER A 147 13.31 12.36 -46.35
C SER A 147 13.48 12.73 -47.83
N ASP A 148 14.39 12.08 -48.51
CA ASP A 148 14.55 12.22 -49.95
C ASP A 148 13.28 11.84 -50.71
N ASP A 149 12.52 10.91 -50.20
CA ASP A 149 11.28 10.42 -50.76
C ASP A 149 10.04 11.20 -50.29
N ALA A 150 10.22 12.34 -49.59
CA ALA A 150 9.10 13.19 -49.18
C ALA A 150 8.31 13.73 -50.37
N SER A 151 9.00 14.13 -51.47
CA SER A 151 8.36 14.44 -52.71
C SER A 151 9.20 14.00 -53.93
N PRO A 152 8.58 13.70 -55.08
CA PRO A 152 9.31 13.41 -56.30
C PRO A 152 10.23 14.56 -56.74
N GLY A 153 9.84 15.82 -56.45
CA GLY A 153 10.61 17.02 -56.72
C GLY A 153 11.90 17.08 -55.93
N LEU A 154 11.79 16.89 -54.60
CA LEU A 154 12.94 16.87 -53.68
C LEU A 154 13.92 15.75 -54.01
N HIS A 155 13.41 14.54 -54.29
CA HIS A 155 14.24 13.40 -54.72
C HIS A 155 15.05 13.72 -55.97
N LYS A 156 14.43 14.33 -56.99
CA LYS A 156 15.11 14.72 -58.23
C LYS A 156 16.18 15.76 -57.98
N VAL A 157 15.87 16.79 -57.18
CA VAL A 157 16.83 17.88 -56.87
C VAL A 157 18.07 17.33 -56.14
N ARG A 158 17.85 16.55 -55.05
CA ARG A 158 18.96 15.96 -54.28
C ARG A 158 19.80 14.99 -55.07
N ARG A 159 19.19 14.21 -55.96
CA ARG A 159 19.92 13.34 -56.89
C ARG A 159 20.79 14.19 -57.86
N SER A 160 20.25 15.32 -58.38
CA SER A 160 21.01 16.25 -59.24
C SER A 160 22.14 16.90 -58.50
N MET A 161 21.95 17.35 -57.23
CA MET A 161 22.98 17.91 -56.38
C MET A 161 24.09 16.90 -56.15
N LYS A 162 23.78 15.65 -55.84
CA LYS A 162 24.77 14.56 -55.66
C LYS A 162 25.59 14.38 -56.94
N SER A 163 24.91 14.33 -58.11
CA SER A 163 25.64 14.17 -59.38
C SER A 163 26.57 15.34 -59.68
N ILE A 164 26.17 16.59 -59.36
CA ILE A 164 27.02 17.76 -59.51
C ILE A 164 28.19 17.76 -58.55
N ASN A 165 27.95 17.40 -57.29
CA ASN A 165 29.02 17.24 -56.29
C ASN A 165 30.06 16.21 -56.72
N ASP A 166 29.66 15.06 -57.26
CA ASP A 166 30.55 14.03 -57.78
C ASP A 166 31.39 14.57 -58.95
N ARG A 167 30.79 15.36 -59.86
CA ARG A 167 31.48 16.03 -60.96
C ARG A 167 32.47 17.06 -60.46
N ILE A 168 32.09 17.91 -59.50
CA ILE A 168 32.97 18.90 -58.88
C ILE A 168 34.20 18.19 -58.24
N HIS A 169 33.98 17.15 -57.45
CA HIS A 169 35.09 16.39 -56.82
C HIS A 169 35.99 15.74 -57.87
N THR A 170 35.44 15.22 -58.94
CA THR A 170 36.24 14.64 -60.03
C THR A 170 37.12 15.68 -60.72
N GLN A 171 36.55 16.84 -61.06
CA GLN A 171 37.30 17.93 -61.68
C GLN A 171 38.31 18.58 -60.75
N LEU A 172 37.98 18.77 -59.46
CA LEU A 172 38.89 19.30 -58.43
C LEU A 172 40.10 18.36 -58.24
N ASN A 173 39.86 17.05 -58.17
CA ASN A 173 40.96 16.08 -58.09
C ASN A 173 41.88 16.12 -59.28
N SER A 174 41.30 16.32 -60.49
CA SER A 174 42.12 16.50 -61.72
C SER A 174 42.95 17.77 -61.65
N ILE A 175 42.39 18.88 -61.18
CA ILE A 175 43.09 20.19 -61.09
C ILE A 175 44.13 20.12 -59.97
N LEU A 176 43.81 19.49 -58.81
CA LEU A 176 44.75 19.28 -57.72
C LEU A 176 46.02 18.54 -58.18
N ASN A 177 45.84 17.48 -58.95
CA ASN A 177 46.97 16.69 -59.49
C ASN A 177 47.78 17.47 -60.48
N SER A 178 47.16 18.24 -61.39
CA SER A 178 47.86 19.04 -62.40
C SER A 178 48.52 20.31 -61.87
N SER A 179 47.95 20.91 -60.83
CA SER A 179 48.43 22.20 -60.28
C SER A 179 49.16 22.08 -58.92
N ARG A 180 49.52 20.88 -58.53
CA ARG A 180 50.04 20.56 -57.17
C ARG A 180 51.27 21.45 -56.75
N SER A 181 52.12 21.89 -57.68
CA SER A 181 53.21 22.77 -57.41
C SER A 181 52.82 24.21 -57.05
N TYR A 182 51.68 24.65 -57.44
CA TYR A 182 51.15 26.01 -57.21
C TYR A 182 50.29 26.12 -55.94
N LEU A 183 49.89 24.98 -55.33
CA LEU A 183 49.04 24.96 -54.16
C LEU A 183 49.86 25.06 -52.89
N GLN A 184 49.34 25.69 -51.86
CA GLN A 184 49.88 25.70 -50.50
C GLN A 184 49.76 24.30 -49.86
N ASP A 185 48.56 23.72 -49.98
CA ASP A 185 48.23 22.36 -49.56
C ASP A 185 47.39 21.70 -50.67
N ALA A 186 47.56 20.39 -50.89
CA ALA A 186 46.81 19.64 -51.88
C ALA A 186 45.44 19.18 -51.31
N VAL A 187 44.60 20.15 -50.84
CA VAL A 187 43.32 19.90 -50.25
C VAL A 187 42.25 20.82 -50.90
N VAL A 188 41.03 20.29 -50.98
CA VAL A 188 39.88 21.11 -51.38
C VAL A 188 39.35 21.80 -50.14
N THR A 189 39.02 23.08 -50.23
CA THR A 189 38.42 23.87 -49.14
C THR A 189 37.11 24.46 -49.58
N MET A 190 36.20 24.70 -48.63
CA MET A 190 34.98 25.50 -48.91
C MET A 190 35.17 26.94 -48.39
N ARG A 191 34.78 27.93 -49.22
CA ARG A 191 34.69 29.33 -48.82
C ARG A 191 33.37 29.88 -49.34
N ASP A 192 32.59 30.53 -48.52
CA ASP A 192 31.26 31.07 -48.84
C ASP A 192 30.34 30.07 -49.59
N GLY A 193 30.39 28.77 -49.15
CA GLY A 193 29.63 27.70 -49.81
C GLY A 193 30.16 27.28 -51.20
N ARG A 194 31.40 27.65 -51.58
CA ARG A 194 32.02 27.27 -52.83
C ARG A 194 33.30 26.45 -52.65
N TYR A 195 33.47 25.49 -53.51
CA TYR A 195 34.66 24.68 -53.51
C TYR A 195 35.88 25.47 -54.08
N CYS A 196 36.89 25.67 -53.29
CA CYS A 196 38.10 26.44 -53.61
C CYS A 196 39.38 25.63 -53.36
N LEU A 197 40.44 26.01 -54.07
CA LEU A 197 41.77 25.49 -53.89
C LEU A 197 42.68 26.53 -53.22
N PRO A 198 43.52 26.15 -52.22
CA PRO A 198 44.45 27.05 -51.56
C PRO A 198 45.70 27.24 -52.41
N VAL A 199 45.72 28.33 -53.22
CA VAL A 199 46.82 28.67 -54.13
C VAL A 199 47.79 29.62 -53.42
N ARG A 200 49.10 29.39 -53.55
CA ARG A 200 50.09 30.33 -53.03
C ARG A 200 49.97 31.65 -53.79
N SER A 201 50.03 32.78 -53.13
CA SER A 201 49.83 34.10 -53.69
C SER A 201 50.74 34.39 -54.88
N GLU A 202 51.98 33.82 -54.87
CA GLU A 202 53.00 33.94 -55.95
C GLU A 202 52.52 33.34 -57.28
N TYR A 203 51.63 32.30 -57.23
CA TYR A 203 51.17 31.57 -58.41
C TYR A 203 49.69 31.86 -58.76
N LYS A 204 49.22 33.02 -58.31
CA LYS A 204 47.82 33.45 -58.62
C LYS A 204 47.47 33.36 -60.10
N ASN A 205 48.36 33.73 -61.00
CA ASN A 205 48.12 33.72 -62.42
C ASN A 205 48.27 32.36 -63.11
N GLN A 206 48.75 31.35 -62.38
CA GLN A 206 48.93 30.00 -62.95
C GLN A 206 47.67 29.11 -62.74
N VAL A 207 46.79 29.45 -61.80
CA VAL A 207 45.54 28.77 -61.58
C VAL A 207 44.40 29.74 -61.96
N SER A 208 43.84 29.52 -63.17
CA SER A 208 42.72 30.38 -63.68
C SER A 208 41.49 30.17 -62.84
N GLY A 209 41.01 31.21 -62.15
CA GLY A 209 39.85 31.14 -61.34
C GLY A 209 39.51 32.45 -60.60
N MET A 210 38.45 32.46 -59.80
CA MET A 210 38.01 33.57 -58.99
C MET A 210 38.56 33.40 -57.54
N VAL A 211 39.10 34.47 -56.98
CA VAL A 211 39.56 34.51 -55.60
C VAL A 211 38.40 34.87 -54.71
N HIS A 212 38.00 33.99 -53.82
CA HIS A 212 36.91 34.20 -52.86
C HIS A 212 37.43 34.67 -51.49
N ASP A 213 38.60 34.18 -51.06
CA ASP A 213 39.14 34.52 -49.76
C ASP A 213 40.67 34.51 -49.77
N GLN A 214 41.26 35.07 -48.75
CA GLN A 214 42.70 35.16 -48.58
C GLN A 214 43.05 34.79 -47.11
N SER A 215 44.18 34.07 -46.94
CA SER A 215 44.68 33.81 -45.59
C SER A 215 45.04 35.08 -44.84
N ALA A 216 45.00 35.07 -43.49
CA ALA A 216 45.33 36.24 -42.66
C ALA A 216 46.74 36.82 -42.95
N THR A 217 47.68 35.99 -43.40
CA THR A 217 49.06 36.43 -43.81
C THR A 217 49.13 36.86 -45.24
N GLY A 218 48.11 36.76 -46.04
CA GLY A 218 48.09 37.05 -47.46
C GLY A 218 48.88 36.07 -48.34
N SER A 219 49.48 35.01 -47.76
CA SER A 219 50.36 34.07 -48.48
C SER A 219 49.57 33.01 -49.27
N THR A 220 48.27 32.80 -48.97
CA THR A 220 47.38 31.81 -49.62
C THR A 220 46.11 32.47 -50.10
N LEU A 221 45.77 32.26 -51.34
CA LEU A 221 44.49 32.70 -51.97
C LEU A 221 43.58 31.47 -52.14
N PHE A 222 42.36 31.61 -51.72
CA PHE A 222 41.36 30.58 -51.97
C PHE A 222 40.67 30.82 -53.29
N VAL A 223 41.09 30.09 -54.33
CA VAL A 223 40.69 30.26 -55.71
C VAL A 223 39.68 29.21 -56.09
N GLU A 224 38.49 29.65 -56.57
CA GLU A 224 37.54 28.79 -57.26
C GLU A 224 37.99 28.64 -58.71
N PRO A 225 38.40 27.42 -59.12
CA PRO A 225 38.87 27.24 -60.52
C PRO A 225 37.78 27.57 -61.55
N MET A 226 38.15 28.15 -62.71
CA MET A 226 37.20 28.55 -63.75
C MET A 226 36.31 27.37 -64.20
N ALA A 227 36.87 26.14 -64.25
CA ALA A 227 36.15 24.93 -64.63
C ALA A 227 35.07 24.51 -63.57
N ILE A 228 35.19 25.01 -62.33
CA ILE A 228 34.27 24.67 -61.23
C ILE A 228 33.21 25.76 -61.05
N ILE A 229 33.43 27.03 -61.46
CA ILE A 229 32.51 28.14 -61.26
C ILE A 229 31.09 27.83 -61.75
N GLN A 230 30.95 27.22 -62.93
CA GLN A 230 29.63 26.88 -63.46
C GLN A 230 28.94 25.79 -62.62
N LEU A 231 29.70 24.73 -62.20
CA LEU A 231 29.14 23.65 -61.33
C LEU A 231 28.77 24.17 -59.97
N ASN A 232 29.55 25.05 -59.36
CA ASN A 232 29.18 25.69 -58.09
C ASN A 232 27.93 26.56 -58.22
N ASN A 233 27.76 27.28 -59.33
CA ASN A 233 26.56 28.06 -59.62
C ASN A 233 25.35 27.16 -59.83
N GLU A 234 25.50 26.04 -60.57
CA GLU A 234 24.43 25.02 -60.70
C GLU A 234 24.06 24.42 -59.34
N LEU A 235 25.08 24.06 -58.47
CA LEU A 235 24.83 23.57 -57.15
C LEU A 235 24.04 24.56 -56.30
N ARG A 236 24.44 25.83 -56.31
CA ARG A 236 23.75 26.91 -55.60
C ARG A 236 22.28 27.09 -56.08
N THR A 237 22.05 26.94 -57.36
CA THR A 237 20.69 26.98 -57.89
C THR A 237 19.84 25.81 -57.42
N LEU A 238 20.45 24.60 -57.33
CA LEU A 238 19.78 23.43 -56.81
C LEU A 238 19.52 23.53 -55.31
N GLU A 239 20.40 24.11 -54.50
CA GLU A 239 20.19 24.41 -53.09
C GLU A 239 18.95 25.30 -52.89
N ILE A 240 18.81 26.35 -53.71
CA ILE A 240 17.61 27.21 -53.66
C ILE A 240 16.34 26.43 -54.08
N GLN A 241 16.47 25.51 -55.05
CA GLN A 241 15.36 24.64 -55.46
C GLN A 241 15.01 23.64 -54.39
N GLU A 242 16.03 23.05 -53.69
CA GLU A 242 15.83 22.15 -52.56
C GLU A 242 14.99 22.83 -51.45
N ASN A 243 15.37 24.06 -51.08
CA ASN A 243 14.64 24.81 -50.06
C ASN A 243 13.18 25.07 -50.48
N LYS A 244 12.92 25.39 -51.76
CA LYS A 244 11.55 25.55 -52.28
C LYS A 244 10.76 24.24 -52.25
N GLU A 245 11.37 23.11 -52.60
CA GLU A 245 10.72 21.81 -52.53
C GLU A 245 10.42 21.42 -51.07
N ILE A 246 11.33 21.73 -50.14
CA ILE A 246 11.11 21.55 -48.70
C ILE A 246 9.92 22.38 -48.22
N GLU A 247 9.87 23.69 -48.58
CA GLU A 247 8.74 24.56 -48.27
C GLU A 247 7.43 24.01 -48.82
N ALA A 248 7.45 23.48 -50.05
CA ALA A 248 6.26 22.88 -50.68
C ALA A 248 5.82 21.60 -49.94
N VAL A 249 6.73 20.73 -49.50
CA VAL A 249 6.43 19.54 -48.66
C VAL A 249 5.82 19.96 -47.36
N LEU A 250 6.40 20.95 -46.66
CA LEU A 250 5.88 21.43 -45.37
C LEU A 250 4.49 22.05 -45.51
N ALA A 251 4.24 22.81 -46.62
CA ALA A 251 2.93 23.37 -46.92
C ALA A 251 1.89 22.27 -47.21
N ASP A 252 2.26 21.23 -47.97
CA ASP A 252 1.35 20.11 -48.27
C ASP A 252 0.98 19.34 -46.98
N LEU A 253 1.94 19.02 -46.16
CA LEU A 253 1.69 18.38 -44.85
C LEU A 253 0.81 19.24 -43.95
N SER A 254 1.04 20.57 -43.94
CA SER A 254 0.23 21.50 -43.14
C SER A 254 -1.20 21.56 -43.65
N ASN A 255 -1.41 21.58 -45.00
CA ASN A 255 -2.73 21.54 -45.63
C ASN A 255 -3.47 20.22 -45.33
N GLN A 256 -2.77 19.08 -45.28
CA GLN A 256 -3.35 17.81 -44.91
C GLN A 256 -3.77 17.78 -43.44
N LEU A 257 -3.05 18.52 -42.58
CA LEU A 257 -3.31 18.57 -41.13
C LEU A 257 -4.41 19.59 -40.75
N ALA A 258 -4.53 20.69 -41.53
CA ALA A 258 -5.44 21.80 -41.26
C ALA A 258 -6.91 21.38 -41.03
N PRO A 259 -7.52 20.46 -41.80
CA PRO A 259 -8.89 20.00 -41.54
C PRO A 259 -9.13 19.36 -40.18
N TYR A 260 -8.05 18.94 -39.50
CA TYR A 260 -8.09 18.26 -38.23
C TYR A 260 -7.63 19.13 -37.03
N ALA A 261 -7.58 20.46 -37.22
CA ALA A 261 -7.12 21.38 -36.18
C ALA A 261 -7.95 21.26 -34.88
N GLU A 262 -9.27 21.09 -34.98
CA GLU A 262 -10.15 20.86 -33.82
C GLU A 262 -9.86 19.53 -33.12
N SER A 263 -9.67 18.45 -33.86
CA SER A 263 -9.30 17.14 -33.33
C SER A 263 -7.94 17.16 -32.62
N LEU A 264 -6.98 17.93 -33.16
CA LEU A 264 -5.68 18.13 -32.56
C LEU A 264 -5.77 18.95 -31.26
N ALA A 265 -6.62 19.98 -31.22
CA ALA A 265 -6.88 20.76 -30.00
C ALA A 265 -7.50 19.90 -28.91
N LEU A 266 -8.51 19.11 -29.25
CA LEU A 266 -9.17 18.17 -28.36
C LEU A 266 -8.19 17.09 -27.81
N ASN A 267 -7.37 16.50 -28.69
CA ASN A 267 -6.34 15.56 -28.29
C ASN A 267 -5.35 16.20 -27.31
N LEU A 268 -4.91 17.45 -27.56
CA LEU A 268 -4.01 18.17 -26.67
C LEU A 268 -4.63 18.36 -25.28
N GLU A 269 -5.89 18.78 -25.21
CA GLU A 269 -6.61 19.01 -23.97
C GLU A 269 -6.78 17.71 -23.20
N ILE A 270 -7.27 16.66 -23.84
CA ILE A 270 -7.49 15.34 -23.22
C ILE A 270 -6.16 14.75 -22.73
N LEU A 271 -5.11 14.78 -23.53
CA LEU A 271 -3.81 14.23 -23.15
C LEU A 271 -3.15 15.01 -22.01
N ALA A 272 -3.30 16.34 -22.00
CA ALA A 272 -2.84 17.16 -20.88
C ALA A 272 -3.60 16.85 -19.59
N ARG A 273 -4.93 16.68 -19.68
CA ARG A 273 -5.77 16.30 -18.53
C ARG A 273 -5.47 14.89 -18.03
N LEU A 274 -5.29 13.92 -18.92
CA LEU A 274 -4.87 12.57 -18.56
C LEU A 274 -3.49 12.58 -17.89
N ASP A 275 -2.50 13.30 -18.41
CA ASP A 275 -1.17 13.40 -17.77
C ASP A 275 -1.29 13.98 -16.35
N PHE A 276 -2.13 14.99 -16.15
CA PHE A 276 -2.42 15.58 -14.84
C PHE A 276 -3.07 14.57 -13.89
N ILE A 277 -4.08 13.82 -14.35
CA ILE A 277 -4.76 12.79 -13.52
C ILE A 277 -3.79 11.64 -13.19
N PHE A 278 -3.01 11.19 -14.15
CA PHE A 278 -1.99 10.15 -13.92
C PHE A 278 -0.87 10.63 -13.00
N ALA A 279 -0.54 11.92 -13.00
CA ALA A 279 0.40 12.50 -12.03
C ALA A 279 -0.17 12.45 -10.60
N LYS A 280 -1.47 12.75 -10.39
CA LYS A 280 -2.14 12.58 -9.10
C LYS A 280 -2.10 11.12 -8.63
N ALA A 281 -2.39 10.18 -9.53
CA ALA A 281 -2.35 8.75 -9.24
C ALA A 281 -0.93 8.27 -8.90
N ALA A 282 0.09 8.76 -9.59
CA ALA A 282 1.49 8.45 -9.29
C ALA A 282 1.92 8.98 -7.92
N LEU A 283 1.52 10.20 -7.57
CA LEU A 283 1.74 10.80 -6.25
C LEU A 283 1.04 9.98 -5.15
N SER A 284 -0.22 9.56 -5.39
CA SER A 284 -0.99 8.71 -4.49
C SER A 284 -0.27 7.39 -4.20
N ARG A 285 0.27 6.74 -5.21
CA ARG A 285 1.05 5.51 -5.05
C ARG A 285 2.38 5.73 -4.31
N HIS A 286 3.05 6.84 -4.59
CA HIS A 286 4.32 7.18 -3.91
C HIS A 286 4.14 7.27 -2.41
N TYR A 287 3.13 7.99 -1.94
CA TYR A 287 2.83 8.17 -0.53
C TYR A 287 1.96 7.08 0.07
N LYS A 288 1.57 6.05 -0.72
CA LYS A 288 0.63 4.99 -0.30
C LYS A 288 -0.67 5.58 0.24
N CYS A 289 -1.22 6.51 -0.51
CA CYS A 289 -2.45 7.19 -0.15
C CYS A 289 -3.69 6.31 -0.36
N SER A 290 -4.77 6.67 0.31
CA SER A 290 -6.12 6.17 0.05
C SER A 290 -7.06 7.32 -0.31
N GLU A 291 -8.12 6.99 -1.00
CA GLU A 291 -9.22 7.92 -1.31
C GLU A 291 -9.98 8.29 -0.03
N PRO A 292 -10.09 9.58 0.34
CA PRO A 292 -10.92 10.01 1.45
C PRO A 292 -12.39 10.08 1.03
N LYS A 293 -13.29 9.62 1.90
CA LYS A 293 -14.74 9.79 1.69
C LYS A 293 -15.17 11.19 2.10
N PHE A 294 -15.74 11.95 1.16
CA PHE A 294 -16.19 13.31 1.43
C PHE A 294 -17.61 13.37 2.01
N ASN A 295 -17.87 14.39 2.84
CA ASN A 295 -19.17 14.73 3.38
C ASN A 295 -19.37 16.25 3.44
N GLN A 296 -20.62 16.67 3.60
CA GLN A 296 -21.01 18.09 3.75
C GLN A 296 -21.41 18.43 5.20
N ASP A 297 -21.31 17.47 6.12
CA ASP A 297 -21.72 17.63 7.52
C ASP A 297 -20.60 18.21 8.40
N GLY A 298 -19.47 18.54 7.81
CA GLY A 298 -18.31 19.06 8.52
C GLY A 298 -17.56 18.01 9.35
N GLN A 299 -17.69 16.73 9.01
CA GLN A 299 -17.04 15.63 9.73
C GLN A 299 -15.67 15.30 9.12
N ILE A 300 -14.64 15.35 9.93
CA ILE A 300 -13.30 14.89 9.63
C ILE A 300 -13.03 13.62 10.45
N HIS A 301 -12.52 12.57 9.83
CA HIS A 301 -12.04 11.38 10.52
C HIS A 301 -10.85 10.80 9.73
N ILE A 302 -9.66 11.14 10.15
CA ILE A 302 -8.41 10.68 9.55
C ILE A 302 -7.91 9.49 10.37
N LYS A 303 -7.71 8.34 9.73
CA LYS A 303 -7.19 7.12 10.35
C LYS A 303 -5.73 6.93 9.94
N ASP A 304 -4.84 6.83 10.91
CA ASP A 304 -3.41 6.57 10.70
C ASP A 304 -2.75 7.47 9.63
N GLY A 305 -3.12 8.76 9.68
CA GLY A 305 -2.61 9.78 8.76
C GLY A 305 -1.12 10.05 8.96
N ARG A 306 -0.34 10.03 7.89
CA ARG A 306 1.10 10.33 7.88
C ARG A 306 1.37 11.62 7.13
N HIS A 307 1.99 12.58 7.78
CA HIS A 307 2.32 13.86 7.12
C HIS A 307 3.29 13.63 5.94
N PRO A 308 2.93 13.96 4.69
CA PRO A 308 3.68 13.56 3.50
C PRO A 308 5.07 14.20 3.39
N LEU A 309 5.27 15.37 4.02
CA LEU A 309 6.55 16.08 3.97
C LEU A 309 7.54 15.64 5.07
N LEU A 310 7.18 14.66 5.91
CA LEU A 310 8.07 14.06 6.88
C LEU A 310 8.72 12.79 6.32
N ASP A 311 9.85 12.40 6.92
CA ASP A 311 10.56 11.16 6.57
C ASP A 311 9.62 9.94 6.73
N PRO A 312 9.33 9.18 5.66
CA PRO A 312 8.43 8.04 5.70
C PRO A 312 8.81 6.95 6.71
N GLN A 313 10.09 6.87 7.09
CA GLN A 313 10.58 5.88 8.05
C GLN A 313 10.41 6.33 9.51
N LYS A 314 10.26 7.63 9.75
CA LYS A 314 10.19 8.22 11.10
C LYS A 314 8.82 8.77 11.44
N VAL A 315 7.98 9.05 10.44
CA VAL A 315 6.66 9.61 10.65
C VAL A 315 5.78 8.64 11.42
N VAL A 316 5.24 9.11 12.53
CA VAL A 316 4.27 8.37 13.34
C VAL A 316 2.87 8.71 12.82
N PRO A 317 2.04 7.70 12.51
CA PRO A 317 0.68 7.94 12.06
C PRO A 317 -0.18 8.53 13.19
N ILE A 318 -1.06 9.45 12.83
CA ILE A 318 -2.03 10.04 13.76
C ILE A 318 -3.45 9.68 13.34
N THR A 319 -4.29 9.37 14.33
CA THR A 319 -5.74 9.25 14.13
C THR A 319 -6.41 10.44 14.79
N VAL A 320 -7.22 11.18 14.02
CA VAL A 320 -7.88 12.40 14.48
C VAL A 320 -9.28 12.49 13.90
N TRP A 321 -10.24 12.88 14.72
CA TRP A 321 -11.60 13.13 14.29
C TRP A 321 -12.11 14.47 14.85
N LEU A 322 -13.03 15.11 14.13
CA LEU A 322 -13.63 16.39 14.45
C LEU A 322 -14.98 16.50 13.73
N GLY A 323 -15.97 17.10 14.36
CA GLY A 323 -17.28 17.36 13.76
C GLY A 323 -18.32 16.25 13.95
N GLU A 324 -18.00 15.14 14.64
CA GLU A 324 -18.98 14.09 15.00
C GLU A 324 -19.62 14.40 16.36
N ASN A 325 -18.84 14.39 17.43
CA ASN A 325 -19.31 14.60 18.81
C ASN A 325 -18.92 15.98 19.34
N PHE A 326 -17.94 16.63 18.74
CA PHE A 326 -17.42 17.93 19.12
C PHE A 326 -16.99 18.74 17.89
N ASP A 327 -17.13 20.07 17.98
CA ASP A 327 -16.76 21.01 16.93
C ASP A 327 -15.35 21.58 17.14
N LEU A 328 -14.83 21.47 18.36
CA LEU A 328 -13.61 22.09 18.79
C LEU A 328 -12.71 21.09 19.51
N LEU A 329 -11.46 20.98 19.05
CA LEU A 329 -10.45 20.09 19.61
C LEU A 329 -9.28 20.91 20.16
N ILE A 330 -9.01 20.80 21.46
CA ILE A 330 -7.92 21.48 22.14
C ILE A 330 -6.78 20.49 22.37
N VAL A 331 -5.66 20.69 21.69
CA VAL A 331 -4.49 19.80 21.77
C VAL A 331 -3.46 20.37 22.72
N THR A 332 -3.15 19.61 23.76
CA THR A 332 -2.20 19.99 24.81
C THR A 332 -0.95 19.10 24.79
N GLY A 333 0.08 19.45 25.53
CA GLY A 333 1.34 18.70 25.61
C GLY A 333 2.58 19.53 25.28
N PRO A 334 3.79 18.94 25.32
CA PRO A 334 5.02 19.64 25.03
C PRO A 334 5.14 20.07 23.55
N ASN A 335 5.89 21.15 23.26
CA ASN A 335 6.07 21.64 21.88
C ASN A 335 6.71 20.61 20.97
N THR A 336 7.63 19.81 21.49
CA THR A 336 8.31 18.73 20.76
C THR A 336 7.42 17.52 20.51
N GLY A 337 6.19 17.48 21.04
CA GLY A 337 5.26 16.35 21.00
C GLY A 337 4.57 16.11 19.65
N GLY A 338 4.67 17.06 18.71
CA GLY A 338 4.03 16.94 17.38
C GLY A 338 2.68 17.68 17.26
N LYS A 339 2.33 18.58 18.18
CA LYS A 339 1.10 19.39 18.15
C LYS A 339 0.93 20.14 16.83
N THR A 340 1.92 20.94 16.45
CA THR A 340 1.97 21.71 15.20
C THR A 340 1.84 20.82 13.96
N VAL A 341 2.52 19.66 13.99
CA VAL A 341 2.45 18.68 12.90
C VAL A 341 1.05 18.10 12.76
N SER A 342 0.37 17.83 13.87
CA SER A 342 -1.02 17.34 13.84
C SER A 342 -1.98 18.35 13.22
N LEU A 343 -1.87 19.66 13.58
CA LEU A 343 -2.62 20.74 12.93
C LEU A 343 -2.34 20.81 11.43
N LYS A 344 -1.05 20.84 11.06
CA LYS A 344 -0.64 20.87 9.64
C LYS A 344 -1.13 19.65 8.87
N THR A 345 -1.16 18.47 9.50
CA THR A 345 -1.65 17.25 8.85
C THR A 345 -3.13 17.36 8.51
N VAL A 346 -3.97 17.80 9.46
CA VAL A 346 -5.42 17.97 9.22
C VAL A 346 -5.68 19.00 8.13
N GLY A 347 -5.03 20.17 8.22
CA GLY A 347 -5.19 21.22 7.22
C GLY A 347 -4.70 20.80 5.84
N LEU A 348 -3.51 20.23 5.75
CA LEU A 348 -2.94 19.79 4.47
C LEU A 348 -3.76 18.69 3.81
N PHE A 349 -4.25 17.70 4.60
CA PHE A 349 -5.10 16.64 4.06
C PHE A 349 -6.44 17.16 3.54
N THR A 350 -7.02 18.14 4.22
CA THR A 350 -8.23 18.83 3.74
C THR A 350 -7.95 19.49 2.38
N LEU A 351 -6.86 20.24 2.25
CA LEU A 351 -6.48 20.91 1.00
C LEU A 351 -6.17 19.90 -0.12
N MET A 352 -5.42 18.84 0.20
CA MET A 352 -5.13 17.76 -0.75
C MET A 352 -6.41 17.08 -1.23
N GLY A 353 -7.26 16.67 -0.31
CA GLY A 353 -8.51 16.01 -0.63
C GLY A 353 -9.42 16.88 -1.50
N GLN A 354 -9.61 18.16 -1.16
CA GLN A 354 -10.41 19.11 -1.93
C GLN A 354 -9.81 19.45 -3.30
N SER A 355 -8.55 19.08 -3.54
CA SER A 355 -7.91 19.18 -4.85
C SER A 355 -8.03 17.89 -5.68
N GLY A 356 -8.78 16.89 -5.21
CA GLY A 356 -8.89 15.59 -5.86
C GLY A 356 -7.60 14.75 -5.73
N LEU A 357 -6.75 15.04 -4.73
CA LEU A 357 -5.61 14.20 -4.37
C LEU A 357 -6.04 13.21 -3.28
N HIS A 358 -5.54 12.00 -3.35
CA HIS A 358 -5.64 11.06 -2.24
C HIS A 358 -4.76 11.50 -1.07
N ILE A 359 -5.07 11.03 0.13
CA ILE A 359 -4.33 11.37 1.35
C ILE A 359 -3.55 10.17 1.89
N PRO A 360 -2.35 10.37 2.45
CA PRO A 360 -1.55 9.30 3.06
C PRO A 360 -2.13 8.90 4.43
N ALA A 361 -3.31 8.30 4.41
CA ALA A 361 -4.07 7.82 5.56
C ALA A 361 -4.64 6.42 5.27
N PHE A 362 -5.15 5.76 6.30
CA PHE A 362 -5.76 4.43 6.15
C PHE A 362 -7.13 4.54 5.46
N GLU A 363 -7.48 3.49 4.73
CA GLU A 363 -8.76 3.38 4.03
C GLU A 363 -9.98 3.60 4.96
N GLY A 364 -11.00 4.28 4.45
CA GLY A 364 -12.18 4.68 5.20
C GLY A 364 -11.98 5.94 6.03
N SER A 365 -10.92 6.71 5.79
CA SER A 365 -10.79 8.08 6.26
C SER A 365 -11.86 8.97 5.62
N ARG A 366 -12.39 9.93 6.38
CA ARG A 366 -13.43 10.86 5.93
C ARG A 366 -12.94 12.29 6.06
N LEU A 367 -13.26 13.12 5.08
CA LEU A 367 -13.01 14.56 5.07
C LEU A 367 -14.30 15.31 4.78
N ALA A 368 -14.39 16.51 5.30
CA ALA A 368 -15.49 17.41 4.96
C ALA A 368 -15.05 18.43 3.90
N VAL A 369 -16.03 18.98 3.20
CA VAL A 369 -15.82 20.10 2.29
C VAL A 369 -15.93 21.40 3.07
N PHE A 370 -14.88 22.19 3.01
CA PHE A 370 -14.84 23.53 3.60
C PHE A 370 -14.72 24.60 2.52
N ASP A 371 -15.39 25.71 2.71
CA ASP A 371 -15.28 26.87 1.83
C ASP A 371 -13.93 27.56 2.07
N GLU A 372 -13.53 27.64 3.35
CA GLU A 372 -12.26 28.24 3.75
C GLU A 372 -11.53 27.37 4.79
N VAL A 373 -10.21 27.29 4.64
CA VAL A 373 -9.31 26.74 5.64
C VAL A 373 -8.41 27.86 6.14
N PHE A 374 -8.51 28.17 7.41
CA PHE A 374 -7.71 29.20 8.07
C PHE A 374 -6.64 28.55 8.94
N ALA A 375 -5.46 29.13 8.91
CA ALA A 375 -4.33 28.67 9.72
C ALA A 375 -3.58 29.86 10.35
N ASP A 376 -3.41 29.79 11.66
CA ASP A 376 -2.48 30.61 12.42
C ASP A 376 -1.46 29.68 13.06
N ILE A 377 -0.44 29.30 12.29
CA ILE A 377 0.58 28.31 12.66
C ILE A 377 1.95 28.86 12.27
N GLY A 378 2.88 28.86 13.21
CA GLY A 378 4.28 29.15 12.97
C GLY A 378 4.85 30.15 13.94
N ASP A 379 6.12 29.95 14.31
CA ASP A 379 6.96 30.93 15.00
C ASP A 379 7.43 31.96 13.95
N GLU A 380 6.96 33.18 14.06
CA GLU A 380 7.54 34.32 13.33
C GLU A 380 8.89 34.72 13.95
N GLN A 381 9.85 33.79 13.99
CA GLN A 381 11.25 34.10 14.41
C GLN A 381 12.05 34.80 13.31
N SER A 382 11.40 35.41 12.34
CA SER A 382 12.12 36.25 11.39
C SER A 382 12.47 37.59 12.03
N ILE A 383 13.77 37.84 12.22
CA ILE A 383 14.39 39.07 12.74
C ILE A 383 13.97 40.33 11.98
N GLU A 384 13.31 40.20 10.84
CA GLU A 384 12.90 41.29 9.94
C GLU A 384 11.53 41.92 10.25
N GLN A 385 10.69 41.32 11.13
CA GLN A 385 9.42 41.90 11.52
C GLN A 385 9.43 42.33 12.99
N SER A 386 9.54 43.62 13.22
CA SER A 386 9.60 44.31 14.51
C SER A 386 8.32 44.38 15.33
N LEU A 387 7.25 43.69 14.90
CA LEU A 387 6.02 43.52 15.66
C LEU A 387 6.19 42.39 16.68
N SER A 388 5.71 42.57 17.90
CA SER A 388 5.63 41.52 18.91
C SER A 388 4.92 40.29 18.28
N THR A 389 5.44 39.08 18.50
CA THR A 389 4.84 37.83 18.03
C THR A 389 3.34 37.73 18.36
N PHE A 390 2.95 38.20 19.56
CA PHE A 390 1.55 38.30 19.97
C PHE A 390 0.70 39.20 19.05
N SER A 391 1.21 40.40 18.67
CA SER A 391 0.47 41.34 17.81
C SER A 391 0.27 40.75 16.40
N ALA A 392 1.24 40.02 15.87
CA ALA A 392 1.15 39.37 14.55
C ALA A 392 0.09 38.26 14.54
N HIS A 393 0.11 37.38 15.56
CA HIS A 393 -0.92 36.37 15.75
C HIS A 393 -2.31 37.00 15.93
N MET A 394 -2.45 38.00 16.78
CA MET A 394 -3.74 38.67 17.00
C MET A 394 -4.29 39.32 15.72
N THR A 395 -3.44 39.96 14.93
CA THR A 395 -3.87 40.55 13.64
C THR A 395 -4.39 39.45 12.69
N ASN A 396 -3.72 38.30 12.62
CA ASN A 396 -4.17 37.18 11.82
C ASN A 396 -5.47 36.57 12.34
N ILE A 397 -5.59 36.40 13.67
CA ILE A 397 -6.79 35.88 14.32
C ILE A 397 -7.98 36.79 14.06
N VAL A 398 -7.82 38.11 14.16
CA VAL A 398 -8.87 39.11 13.86
C VAL A 398 -9.34 38.98 12.41
N ASP A 399 -8.42 38.82 11.46
CA ASP A 399 -8.77 38.59 10.05
C ASP A 399 -9.55 37.28 9.87
N ILE A 400 -9.11 36.18 10.52
CA ILE A 400 -9.81 34.88 10.53
C ILE A 400 -11.23 35.04 11.11
N LEU A 401 -11.38 35.61 12.30
CA LEU A 401 -12.67 35.76 12.97
C LEU A 401 -13.66 36.59 12.17
N SER A 402 -13.16 37.54 11.35
CA SER A 402 -14.03 38.35 10.47
C SER A 402 -14.58 37.60 9.27
N LYS A 403 -13.99 36.47 8.89
CA LYS A 403 -14.29 35.69 7.66
C LYS A 403 -14.80 34.28 7.94
N ALA A 404 -14.49 33.75 9.13
CA ALA A 404 -14.86 32.39 9.49
C ALA A 404 -16.38 32.24 9.63
N ASP A 405 -16.89 31.10 9.21
CA ASP A 405 -18.28 30.68 9.30
C ASP A 405 -18.39 29.17 9.64
N SER A 406 -19.61 28.62 9.65
CA SER A 406 -19.85 27.20 9.97
C SER A 406 -19.26 26.22 8.96
N ARG A 407 -18.85 26.67 7.77
CA ARG A 407 -18.20 25.90 6.70
C ARG A 407 -16.70 26.16 6.62
N SER A 408 -16.12 26.66 7.69
CA SER A 408 -14.69 26.96 7.80
C SER A 408 -13.99 25.98 8.73
N LEU A 409 -12.74 25.63 8.37
CA LEU A 409 -11.80 24.91 9.23
C LEU A 409 -10.79 25.90 9.78
N CYS A 410 -10.72 26.04 11.11
CA CYS A 410 -9.80 26.97 11.80
C CYS A 410 -8.73 26.19 12.57
N LEU A 411 -7.47 26.51 12.32
CA LEU A 411 -6.29 25.85 12.91
C LEU A 411 -5.41 26.88 13.60
N PHE A 412 -5.29 26.78 14.93
CA PHE A 412 -4.52 27.72 15.74
C PHE A 412 -3.39 27.01 16.48
N ASP A 413 -2.17 27.48 16.33
CA ASP A 413 -1.03 26.97 17.09
C ASP A 413 -0.67 27.95 18.22
N GLU A 414 -0.47 27.43 19.42
CA GLU A 414 -0.13 28.19 20.63
C GLU A 414 -1.05 29.40 20.90
N LEU A 415 -2.37 29.18 20.78
CA LEU A 415 -3.37 30.22 20.91
C LEU A 415 -3.25 30.97 22.26
N GLY A 416 -3.09 32.31 22.19
CA GLY A 416 -2.93 33.20 23.36
C GLY A 416 -1.49 33.35 23.86
N ALA A 417 -0.50 32.67 23.24
CA ALA A 417 0.89 32.80 23.63
C ALA A 417 1.46 34.20 23.32
N GLY A 418 2.53 34.57 24.03
CA GLY A 418 3.27 35.83 23.81
C GLY A 418 2.79 37.06 24.61
N THR A 419 1.84 36.87 25.55
CA THR A 419 1.39 37.91 26.52
C THR A 419 1.36 37.34 27.93
N ASP A 420 0.81 38.11 28.90
CA ASP A 420 0.56 37.57 30.24
C ASP A 420 -0.28 36.29 30.18
N PRO A 421 0.14 35.21 30.87
CA PRO A 421 -0.53 33.92 30.79
C PRO A 421 -2.03 33.97 31.11
N THR A 422 -2.42 34.77 32.10
CA THR A 422 -3.82 34.86 32.51
C THR A 422 -4.67 35.59 31.46
N GLU A 423 -4.15 36.70 30.91
CA GLU A 423 -4.81 37.41 29.81
C GLU A 423 -4.84 36.59 28.54
N GLY A 424 -3.74 35.89 28.21
CA GLY A 424 -3.65 35.00 27.04
C GLY A 424 -4.65 33.84 27.10
N ALA A 425 -4.76 33.21 28.26
CA ALA A 425 -5.73 32.13 28.48
C ALA A 425 -7.18 32.63 28.35
N ALA A 426 -7.48 33.81 28.94
CA ALA A 426 -8.82 34.39 28.87
C ALA A 426 -9.22 34.78 27.42
N LEU A 427 -8.29 35.38 26.67
CA LEU A 427 -8.49 35.70 25.25
C LEU A 427 -8.68 34.42 24.41
N ALA A 428 -7.86 33.41 24.63
CA ALA A 428 -7.98 32.15 23.93
C ALA A 428 -9.34 31.48 24.17
N MET A 429 -9.79 31.40 25.42
CA MET A 429 -11.13 30.88 25.74
C MET A 429 -12.25 31.67 25.06
N ALA A 430 -12.16 33.00 25.03
CA ALA A 430 -13.17 33.86 24.40
C ALA A 430 -13.21 33.63 22.87
N ILE A 431 -12.05 33.52 22.20
CA ILE A 431 -11.93 33.24 20.78
C ILE A 431 -12.51 31.87 20.46
N LEU A 432 -12.13 30.84 21.20
CA LEU A 432 -12.62 29.48 20.99
C LEU A 432 -14.12 29.36 21.23
N ASN A 433 -14.66 30.01 22.26
CA ASN A 433 -16.09 30.08 22.53
C ASN A 433 -16.87 30.78 21.40
N PHE A 434 -16.32 31.84 20.83
CA PHE A 434 -16.92 32.50 19.67
C PHE A 434 -17.01 31.55 18.46
N LEU A 435 -15.92 30.86 18.11
CA LEU A 435 -15.88 29.89 17.00
C LEU A 435 -16.77 28.67 17.25
N HIS A 436 -16.84 28.18 18.48
CA HIS A 436 -17.72 27.10 18.88
C HIS A 436 -19.20 27.47 18.71
N ASN A 437 -19.59 28.71 19.14
CA ASN A 437 -20.94 29.18 18.92
C ASN A 437 -21.31 29.34 17.44
N MET A 438 -20.35 29.65 16.59
CA MET A 438 -20.53 29.71 15.13
C MET A 438 -20.54 28.31 14.47
N LYS A 439 -20.28 27.25 15.24
CA LYS A 439 -20.16 25.89 14.71
C LYS A 439 -19.01 25.69 13.70
N CYS A 440 -17.97 26.52 13.78
CA CYS A 440 -16.74 26.35 13.03
C CYS A 440 -16.02 25.07 13.49
N ARG A 441 -15.48 24.31 12.56
CA ARG A 441 -14.58 23.21 12.91
C ARG A 441 -13.23 23.78 13.30
N THR A 442 -12.87 23.63 14.58
CA THR A 442 -11.68 24.29 15.12
C THR A 442 -10.74 23.29 15.79
N MET A 443 -9.46 23.40 15.50
CA MET A 443 -8.41 22.67 16.21
C MET A 443 -7.38 23.70 16.71
N ALA A 444 -7.13 23.70 18.02
CA ALA A 444 -6.21 24.65 18.63
C ALA A 444 -5.20 23.93 19.51
N THR A 445 -3.94 24.40 19.51
CA THR A 445 -2.94 23.95 20.48
C THR A 445 -2.71 24.99 21.56
N THR A 446 -2.38 24.55 22.75
CA THR A 446 -2.12 25.44 23.89
C THR A 446 -1.25 24.76 24.94
N HIS A 447 -0.68 25.59 25.81
CA HIS A 447 -0.01 25.22 27.06
C HIS A 447 -0.79 25.56 28.31
N TYR A 448 -1.91 26.30 28.19
CA TYR A 448 -2.68 26.78 29.31
C TYR A 448 -3.55 25.69 29.92
N SER A 449 -3.47 25.56 31.27
CA SER A 449 -4.28 24.59 32.01
C SER A 449 -5.76 24.96 32.02
N GLU A 450 -6.08 26.24 31.97
CA GLU A 450 -7.44 26.81 31.93
C GLU A 450 -8.22 26.34 30.70
N LEU A 451 -7.54 26.16 29.56
CA LEU A 451 -8.16 25.63 28.33
C LEU A 451 -8.47 24.13 28.41
N LYS A 452 -7.68 23.38 29.20
CA LYS A 452 -8.00 21.96 29.49
C LYS A 452 -9.30 21.85 30.28
N ILE A 453 -9.47 22.74 31.30
CA ILE A 453 -10.68 22.81 32.12
C ILE A 453 -11.86 23.28 31.27
N TYR A 454 -11.66 24.27 30.42
CA TYR A 454 -12.67 24.77 29.49
C TYR A 454 -13.23 23.63 28.61
N ALA A 455 -12.35 22.77 28.06
CA ALA A 455 -12.79 21.64 27.25
C ALA A 455 -13.58 20.58 28.04
N LEU A 456 -13.23 20.35 29.30
CA LEU A 456 -13.97 19.39 30.15
C LEU A 456 -15.33 19.95 30.61
N SER A 457 -15.50 21.27 30.62
CA SER A 457 -16.68 21.92 31.14
C SER A 457 -17.73 22.26 30.07
N ASN A 458 -17.35 22.20 28.78
CA ASN A 458 -18.21 22.63 27.68
C ASN A 458 -18.53 21.46 26.75
N ALA A 459 -19.82 21.23 26.55
CA ALA A 459 -20.27 20.19 25.59
C ALA A 459 -19.89 20.61 24.15
N GLY A 460 -19.38 19.68 23.36
CA GLY A 460 -18.93 19.97 21.98
C GLY A 460 -17.49 20.47 21.86
N VAL A 461 -16.78 20.56 22.98
CA VAL A 461 -15.34 20.83 23.05
C VAL A 461 -14.63 19.61 23.62
N GLU A 462 -13.55 19.16 22.99
CA GLU A 462 -12.82 17.97 23.43
C GLU A 462 -11.34 18.27 23.64
N ASN A 463 -10.73 17.57 24.60
CA ASN A 463 -9.31 17.61 24.84
C ASN A 463 -8.59 16.56 23.98
N ALA A 464 -7.35 16.88 23.60
CA ALA A 464 -6.41 15.91 23.10
C ALA A 464 -5.01 16.19 23.66
N CYS A 465 -4.16 15.15 23.68
CA CYS A 465 -2.77 15.33 24.02
C CYS A 465 -1.85 14.60 23.04
N CYS A 466 -0.65 15.17 22.86
CA CYS A 466 0.44 14.46 22.24
C CYS A 466 1.18 13.63 23.31
N GLU A 467 1.19 12.33 23.15
CA GLU A 467 1.79 11.39 24.10
C GLU A 467 3.31 11.63 24.22
N PHE A 468 3.79 11.64 25.45
CA PHE A 468 5.20 11.82 25.76
C PHE A 468 5.69 10.71 26.68
N ASN A 469 6.75 10.00 26.28
CA ASN A 469 7.34 8.94 27.09
C ASN A 469 8.32 9.53 28.11
N VAL A 470 7.87 9.62 29.37
CA VAL A 470 8.67 10.13 30.48
C VAL A 470 9.88 9.25 30.79
N GLN A 471 9.83 7.93 30.48
CA GLN A 471 10.95 7.03 30.73
C GLN A 471 12.13 7.27 29.78
N THR A 472 11.83 7.51 28.50
CA THR A 472 12.84 7.73 27.45
C THR A 472 13.15 9.20 27.22
N LEU A 473 12.39 10.13 27.79
CA LEU A 473 12.39 11.58 27.51
C LEU A 473 12.21 11.89 26.02
N ARG A 474 11.41 11.08 25.33
CA ARG A 474 11.15 11.24 23.90
C ARG A 474 9.65 11.33 23.65
N PRO A 475 9.21 12.18 22.71
CA PRO A 475 7.84 12.17 22.23
C PRO A 475 7.57 10.86 21.49
N THR A 476 6.38 10.31 21.65
CA THR A 476 5.90 9.20 20.83
C THR A 476 5.21 9.67 19.57
N TYR A 477 4.86 10.96 19.50
CA TYR A 477 4.12 11.64 18.43
C TYR A 477 2.69 11.11 18.20
N ARG A 478 2.18 10.27 19.10
CA ARG A 478 0.80 9.79 19.04
C ARG A 478 -0.15 10.86 19.57
N LEU A 479 -1.27 11.09 18.89
CA LEU A 479 -2.33 11.98 19.33
C LEU A 479 -3.40 11.17 20.03
N LEU A 480 -3.69 11.54 21.27
CA LEU A 480 -4.71 10.90 22.12
C LEU A 480 -5.86 11.89 22.33
N ILE A 481 -7.04 11.62 21.78
CA ILE A 481 -8.24 12.44 21.91
C ILE A 481 -9.06 11.96 23.11
N GLY A 482 -9.69 12.90 23.84
CA GLY A 482 -10.50 12.65 25.04
C GLY A 482 -9.71 12.73 26.34
N ILE A 483 -8.42 13.06 26.28
CA ILE A 483 -7.59 13.25 27.46
C ILE A 483 -6.82 14.56 27.37
N PRO A 484 -6.84 15.40 28.40
CA PRO A 484 -5.95 16.55 28.51
C PRO A 484 -4.51 16.08 28.76
N GLY A 485 -3.53 16.75 28.15
CA GLY A 485 -2.13 16.44 28.34
C GLY A 485 -1.62 16.81 29.75
N LYS A 486 -0.81 15.94 30.30
CA LYS A 486 -0.13 16.16 31.57
C LYS A 486 1.09 17.07 31.39
N SER A 487 1.34 17.93 32.35
CA SER A 487 2.60 18.66 32.45
C SER A 487 3.70 17.74 32.99
N ASN A 488 4.74 17.49 32.20
CA ASN A 488 5.85 16.61 32.58
C ASN A 488 7.13 17.38 32.95
N ALA A 489 7.03 18.70 33.18
CA ALA A 489 8.19 19.57 33.42
C ALA A 489 9.06 19.09 34.59
N PHE A 490 8.48 18.73 35.71
CA PHE A 490 9.22 18.26 36.89
C PHE A 490 9.89 16.89 36.66
N ALA A 491 9.17 15.95 36.03
CA ALA A 491 9.72 14.63 35.72
C ALA A 491 10.87 14.72 34.69
N ILE A 492 10.74 15.59 33.71
CA ILE A 492 11.79 15.87 32.72
C ILE A 492 13.00 16.54 33.40
N SER A 493 12.79 17.58 34.24
CA SER A 493 13.85 18.31 34.94
C SER A 493 14.63 17.39 35.88
N GLN A 494 13.93 16.50 36.61
CA GLN A 494 14.54 15.51 37.48
C GLN A 494 15.48 14.58 36.72
N LYS A 495 15.00 14.04 35.59
CA LYS A 495 15.81 13.17 34.75
C LYS A 495 16.98 13.86 34.07
N LEU A 496 16.86 15.14 33.79
CA LEU A 496 17.95 15.97 33.28
C LEU A 496 18.99 16.34 34.35
N GLY A 497 18.73 15.98 35.61
CA GLY A 497 19.69 16.13 36.73
C GLY A 497 19.45 17.38 37.59
N LEU A 498 18.26 18.01 37.48
CA LEU A 498 17.90 19.08 38.42
C LEU A 498 17.75 18.48 39.84
N PRO A 499 18.42 19.05 40.86
CA PRO A 499 18.36 18.53 42.22
C PRO A 499 16.93 18.48 42.77
N ASP A 500 16.60 17.38 43.51
CA ASP A 500 15.25 17.12 44.02
C ASP A 500 14.75 18.24 44.96
N TYR A 501 15.65 18.88 45.75
CA TYR A 501 15.24 19.98 46.62
C TYR A 501 14.73 21.21 45.86
N ILE A 502 15.27 21.47 44.65
CA ILE A 502 14.78 22.56 43.78
C ILE A 502 13.41 22.20 43.21
N ILE A 503 13.23 20.94 42.83
CA ILE A 503 11.94 20.44 42.32
C ILE A 503 10.87 20.50 43.39
N GLN A 504 11.22 20.09 44.63
CA GLN A 504 10.28 20.20 45.78
C GLN A 504 9.93 21.62 46.12
N ASP A 505 10.90 22.55 46.14
CA ASP A 505 10.61 23.98 46.31
C ASP A 505 9.71 24.52 45.22
N ALA A 506 9.96 24.12 43.96
CA ALA A 506 9.11 24.55 42.84
C ALA A 506 7.69 24.00 42.97
N LYS A 507 7.52 22.74 43.36
CA LYS A 507 6.19 22.15 43.62
C LYS A 507 5.44 22.85 44.73
N SER A 508 6.11 23.20 45.81
CA SER A 508 5.48 23.92 46.96
C SER A 508 4.94 25.31 46.59
N ARG A 509 5.32 25.86 45.43
CA ARG A 509 4.87 27.16 44.93
C ARG A 509 3.68 27.07 44.00
N ILE A 510 3.24 25.85 43.62
CA ILE A 510 2.04 25.62 42.84
C ILE A 510 0.83 25.53 43.77
N GLU A 511 -0.29 26.10 43.35
CA GLU A 511 -1.52 26.06 44.14
C GLU A 511 -2.05 24.60 44.23
N SER A 512 -2.57 24.25 45.43
CA SER A 512 -3.02 22.88 45.74
C SER A 512 -4.16 22.38 44.81
N ASN A 513 -4.93 23.28 44.20
CA ASN A 513 -5.99 22.92 43.24
C ASN A 513 -5.44 22.42 41.90
N ASP A 514 -4.34 22.99 41.44
CA ASP A 514 -3.68 22.58 40.19
C ASP A 514 -3.02 21.19 40.34
N GLU A 515 -2.44 20.88 41.52
CA GLU A 515 -1.84 19.63 41.82
C GLU A 515 -2.88 18.47 41.83
N ALA A 516 -4.04 18.74 42.48
CA ALA A 516 -5.15 17.76 42.52
C ALA A 516 -5.73 17.48 41.12
N PHE A 517 -5.79 18.49 40.25
CA PHE A 517 -6.27 18.35 38.88
C PHE A 517 -5.29 17.55 37.99
N GLU A 518 -3.99 17.83 38.12
CA GLU A 518 -2.95 17.05 37.39
C GLU A 518 -2.88 15.58 37.84
N ASP A 519 -3.21 15.27 39.11
CA ASP A 519 -3.30 13.90 39.61
C ASP A 519 -4.51 13.15 39.02
N ILE A 520 -5.65 13.82 38.87
CA ILE A 520 -6.83 13.24 38.20
C ILE A 520 -6.54 12.96 36.73
N ILE A 521 -5.89 13.88 36.03
CA ILE A 521 -5.45 13.69 34.65
C ILE A 521 -4.52 12.48 34.55
N SER A 522 -3.59 12.32 35.49
CA SER A 522 -2.66 11.18 35.52
C SER A 522 -3.38 9.85 35.58
N ARG A 523 -4.36 9.72 36.46
CA ARG A 523 -5.17 8.49 36.58
C ARG A 523 -6.02 8.20 35.35
N LEU A 524 -6.56 9.24 34.71
CA LEU A 524 -7.31 9.12 33.46
C LEU A 524 -6.41 8.62 32.32
N GLU A 525 -5.21 9.16 32.21
CA GLU A 525 -4.21 8.75 31.22
C GLU A 525 -3.78 7.29 31.40
N GLU A 526 -3.48 6.88 32.65
CA GLU A 526 -3.13 5.49 32.96
C GLU A 526 -4.29 4.51 32.67
N SER A 527 -5.53 4.89 33.04
CA SER A 527 -6.71 4.08 32.77
C SER A 527 -6.94 3.89 31.27
N ARG A 528 -6.75 4.95 30.49
CA ARG A 528 -6.93 4.88 29.05
C ARG A 528 -5.83 4.10 28.34
N VAL A 529 -4.57 4.27 28.71
CA VAL A 529 -3.46 3.45 28.17
C VAL A 529 -3.75 1.96 28.37
N THR A 530 -4.35 1.62 29.51
CA THR A 530 -4.79 0.25 29.80
C THR A 530 -5.92 -0.17 28.86
N ILE A 531 -6.94 0.68 28.68
CA ILE A 531 -8.08 0.42 27.78
C ILE A 531 -7.62 0.31 26.32
N GLU A 532 -6.71 1.16 25.86
CA GLU A 532 -6.18 1.08 24.48
C GLU A 532 -5.39 -0.21 24.24
N LYS A 533 -4.59 -0.66 25.20
CA LYS A 533 -3.92 -1.96 25.13
C LYS A 533 -4.90 -3.11 25.05
N GLU A 534 -5.94 -3.09 25.87
CA GLU A 534 -6.99 -4.10 25.85
C GLU A 534 -7.75 -4.08 24.51
N GLN A 535 -7.99 -2.90 23.94
CA GLN A 535 -8.64 -2.75 22.63
C GLN A 535 -7.75 -3.27 21.48
N GLU A 536 -6.44 -3.01 21.53
CA GLU A 536 -5.49 -3.58 20.54
C GLU A 536 -5.44 -5.11 20.62
N GLU A 537 -5.44 -5.66 21.83
CA GLU A 537 -5.51 -7.11 22.04
C GLU A 537 -6.83 -7.69 21.53
N ILE A 538 -7.96 -7.04 21.82
CA ILE A 538 -9.28 -7.45 21.32
C ILE A 538 -9.31 -7.41 19.78
N ARG A 539 -8.70 -6.40 19.15
CA ARG A 539 -8.62 -6.27 17.70
C ARG A 539 -7.78 -7.40 17.09
N ALA A 540 -6.62 -7.68 17.69
CA ALA A 540 -5.78 -8.79 17.27
C ALA A 540 -6.50 -10.14 17.39
N TYR A 541 -7.23 -10.37 18.49
CA TYR A 541 -8.05 -11.58 18.68
C TYR A 541 -9.20 -11.65 17.66
N LYS A 542 -9.83 -10.54 17.32
CA LYS A 542 -10.89 -10.50 16.31
C LYS A 542 -10.35 -10.90 14.93
N ASP A 543 -9.22 -10.35 14.53
CA ASP A 543 -8.56 -10.68 13.27
C ASP A 543 -8.12 -12.16 13.23
N GLU A 544 -7.66 -12.70 14.36
CA GLU A 544 -7.32 -14.11 14.47
C GLU A 544 -8.55 -15.02 14.36
N VAL A 545 -9.65 -14.63 15.01
CA VAL A 545 -10.92 -15.35 14.91
C VAL A 545 -11.47 -15.35 13.49
N GLU A 546 -11.39 -14.22 12.77
CA GLU A 546 -11.82 -14.15 11.37
C GLU A 546 -10.94 -15.04 10.47
N ARG A 547 -9.62 -15.04 10.67
CA ARG A 547 -8.71 -15.95 9.95
C ARG A 547 -8.97 -17.42 10.24
N LEU A 548 -9.27 -17.75 11.48
CA LEU A 548 -9.62 -19.13 11.87
C LEU A 548 -10.95 -19.55 11.29
N LYS A 549 -11.94 -18.64 11.22
CA LYS A 549 -13.25 -18.89 10.61
C LYS A 549 -13.11 -19.17 9.11
N ALA A 550 -12.40 -18.32 8.40
CA ALA A 550 -12.11 -18.51 6.96
C ALA A 550 -11.36 -19.84 6.69
N ARG A 551 -10.44 -20.22 7.59
CA ARG A 551 -9.72 -21.48 7.47
C ARG A 551 -10.58 -22.71 7.77
N LEU A 552 -11.59 -22.57 8.64
CA LEU A 552 -12.60 -23.59 8.92
C LEU A 552 -13.51 -23.79 7.72
N GLU A 553 -14.05 -22.72 7.16
CA GLU A 553 -14.89 -22.73 5.95
C GLU A 553 -14.16 -23.41 4.78
N GLN A 554 -12.91 -23.08 4.57
CA GLN A 554 -12.10 -23.71 3.52
C GLN A 554 -11.82 -25.21 3.77
N LYS A 555 -11.75 -25.62 5.04
CA LYS A 555 -11.63 -27.03 5.40
C LYS A 555 -12.94 -27.80 5.22
N GLU A 556 -14.08 -27.18 5.54
CA GLU A 556 -15.41 -27.75 5.31
C GLU A 556 -15.67 -27.96 3.83
N GLU A 557 -15.39 -26.97 2.98
CA GLU A 557 -15.51 -27.10 1.53
C GLU A 557 -14.65 -28.25 0.98
N ARG A 558 -13.39 -28.36 1.41
CA ARG A 558 -12.52 -29.47 1.00
C ARG A 558 -13.02 -30.83 1.49
N PHE A 559 -13.62 -30.86 2.66
CA PHE A 559 -14.17 -32.09 3.22
C PHE A 559 -15.43 -32.52 2.47
N ASP A 560 -16.29 -31.59 2.10
CA ASP A 560 -17.47 -31.85 1.30
C ASP A 560 -17.10 -32.29 -0.14
N GLU A 561 -16.13 -31.69 -0.78
CA GLU A 561 -15.60 -32.15 -2.07
C GLU A 561 -15.02 -33.57 -2.00
N GLN A 562 -14.29 -33.90 -0.93
CA GLN A 562 -13.74 -35.24 -0.73
C GLN A 562 -14.85 -36.27 -0.50
N LYS A 563 -15.89 -35.88 0.26
CA LYS A 563 -17.07 -36.71 0.52
C LYS A 563 -17.86 -36.99 -0.77
N GLU A 564 -18.09 -35.97 -1.60
CA GLU A 564 -18.74 -36.14 -2.91
C GLU A 564 -17.94 -37.03 -3.84
N LYS A 565 -16.63 -36.85 -3.92
CA LYS A 565 -15.75 -37.73 -4.71
C LYS A 565 -15.81 -39.19 -4.23
N LEU A 566 -15.83 -39.41 -2.92
CA LEU A 566 -15.91 -40.74 -2.33
C LEU A 566 -17.28 -41.40 -2.62
N ILE A 567 -18.38 -40.67 -2.49
CA ILE A 567 -19.71 -41.13 -2.78
C ILE A 567 -19.84 -41.48 -4.26
N ARG A 568 -19.33 -40.63 -5.14
CA ARG A 568 -19.34 -40.86 -6.58
C ARG A 568 -18.53 -42.11 -6.98
N SER A 569 -17.32 -42.28 -6.45
CA SER A 569 -16.51 -43.47 -6.73
C SER A 569 -17.17 -44.76 -6.19
N ALA A 570 -17.76 -44.70 -5.01
CA ALA A 570 -18.51 -45.83 -4.44
C ALA A 570 -19.76 -46.20 -5.29
N SER A 571 -20.48 -45.19 -5.80
CA SER A 571 -21.63 -45.38 -6.70
C SER A 571 -21.19 -45.98 -8.05
N GLU A 572 -20.10 -45.50 -8.63
CA GLU A 572 -19.53 -46.04 -9.87
C GLU A 572 -19.07 -47.49 -9.70
N GLU A 573 -18.50 -47.83 -8.56
CA GLU A 573 -18.10 -49.21 -8.25
C GLU A 573 -19.30 -50.16 -8.02
N ALA A 574 -20.32 -49.67 -7.31
CA ALA A 574 -21.58 -50.41 -7.15
C ALA A 574 -22.28 -50.66 -8.50
N HIS A 575 -22.31 -49.66 -9.39
CA HIS A 575 -22.86 -49.83 -10.74
C HIS A 575 -22.04 -50.84 -11.58
N ARG A 576 -20.73 -50.89 -11.45
CA ARG A 576 -19.86 -51.87 -12.13
C ARG A 576 -20.18 -53.28 -11.64
N ILE A 577 -20.26 -53.49 -10.32
CA ILE A 577 -20.56 -54.76 -9.70
C ILE A 577 -21.93 -55.27 -10.16
N LEU A 578 -22.97 -54.42 -10.17
CA LEU A 578 -24.31 -54.75 -10.63
C LEU A 578 -24.33 -55.11 -12.12
N ARG A 579 -23.58 -54.44 -12.96
CA ARG A 579 -23.44 -54.75 -14.39
C ARG A 579 -22.79 -56.12 -14.61
N ASP A 580 -21.68 -56.40 -13.92
CA ASP A 580 -20.95 -57.65 -14.00
C ASP A 580 -21.83 -58.84 -13.50
N ALA A 581 -22.63 -58.62 -12.43
CA ALA A 581 -23.58 -59.61 -11.92
C ALA A 581 -24.69 -59.88 -12.95
N LYS A 582 -25.23 -58.81 -13.58
CA LYS A 582 -26.27 -58.95 -14.62
C LYS A 582 -25.73 -59.72 -15.85
N GLU A 583 -24.54 -59.37 -16.36
CA GLU A 583 -23.94 -60.07 -17.48
C GLU A 583 -23.69 -61.55 -17.16
N THR A 584 -23.25 -61.84 -15.94
CA THR A 584 -23.03 -63.22 -15.48
C THR A 584 -24.36 -63.99 -15.42
N ALA A 585 -25.44 -63.36 -14.90
CA ALA A 585 -26.77 -63.98 -14.87
C ALA A 585 -27.33 -64.22 -16.29
N ASP A 586 -27.23 -63.20 -17.17
CA ASP A 586 -27.69 -63.32 -18.57
C ASP A 586 -26.93 -64.43 -19.34
N ARG A 587 -25.58 -64.53 -19.13
CA ARG A 587 -24.77 -65.59 -19.73
C ARG A 587 -25.16 -66.95 -19.20
N THR A 588 -25.47 -67.11 -17.94
CA THR A 588 -25.89 -68.37 -17.33
C THR A 588 -27.29 -68.77 -17.75
N ILE A 589 -28.26 -67.85 -17.87
CA ILE A 589 -29.62 -68.09 -18.42
C ILE A 589 -29.49 -68.54 -19.89
N LYS A 590 -28.60 -67.91 -20.66
CA LYS A 590 -28.36 -68.27 -22.07
C LYS A 590 -27.79 -69.70 -22.21
N ASN A 591 -26.87 -70.08 -21.30
CA ASN A 591 -26.32 -71.41 -21.23
C ASN A 591 -27.32 -72.47 -20.81
N ILE A 592 -28.16 -72.20 -19.81
CA ILE A 592 -29.25 -73.01 -19.35
C ILE A 592 -30.27 -73.21 -20.48
N ASN A 593 -30.67 -72.15 -21.18
CA ASN A 593 -31.63 -72.25 -22.32
C ASN A 593 -31.02 -73.00 -23.49
N LYS A 594 -29.70 -72.95 -23.76
CA LYS A 594 -29.05 -73.78 -24.76
C LYS A 594 -29.06 -75.28 -24.36
N LEU A 595 -28.82 -75.59 -23.08
CA LEU A 595 -28.88 -76.96 -22.56
C LEU A 595 -30.28 -77.57 -22.53
N ALA A 596 -31.29 -76.72 -22.30
CA ALA A 596 -32.71 -77.15 -22.35
C ALA A 596 -33.25 -77.36 -23.76
N ALA A 597 -32.64 -76.79 -24.81
CA ALA A 597 -33.05 -76.97 -26.22
C ALA A 597 -32.40 -78.18 -26.90
N SER A 598 -31.42 -78.81 -26.29
CA SER A 598 -30.85 -80.14 -26.79
C SER A 598 -31.57 -81.27 -26.09
N SER A 599 -32.33 -82.03 -26.83
CA SER A 599 -33.15 -83.19 -26.38
C SER A 599 -32.26 -84.27 -25.68
N GLY A 600 -32.07 -84.10 -24.37
CA GLY A 600 -31.33 -85.00 -23.51
C GLY A 600 -30.81 -84.24 -22.33
N VAL A 601 -31.58 -84.29 -21.22
CA VAL A 601 -31.16 -83.58 -20.01
C VAL A 601 -29.89 -84.20 -19.42
N ASP A 602 -28.73 -83.66 -19.74
CA ASP A 602 -27.49 -83.99 -19.03
C ASP A 602 -27.46 -83.29 -17.70
N THR A 603 -27.93 -83.97 -16.64
CA THR A 603 -27.96 -83.53 -15.27
C THR A 603 -26.58 -83.09 -14.72
N ARG A 604 -25.49 -83.67 -15.27
CA ARG A 604 -24.14 -83.30 -14.88
C ARG A 604 -23.70 -81.90 -15.42
N ALA A 605 -24.14 -81.54 -16.62
CA ALA A 605 -23.83 -80.26 -17.24
C ALA A 605 -24.59 -79.10 -16.51
N LEU A 606 -25.84 -79.40 -16.04
CA LEU A 606 -26.64 -78.48 -15.28
C LEU A 606 -26.12 -78.28 -13.88
N GLU A 607 -25.56 -79.28 -13.19
CA GLU A 607 -24.88 -79.18 -11.91
C GLU A 607 -23.56 -78.49 -12.02
N ALA A 608 -22.83 -78.66 -13.12
CA ALA A 608 -21.57 -77.94 -13.34
C ALA A 608 -21.80 -76.44 -13.54
N GLU A 609 -22.86 -76.01 -14.21
CA GLU A 609 -23.20 -74.58 -14.35
C GLU A 609 -23.73 -73.94 -13.06
N ARG A 610 -24.53 -74.71 -12.28
CA ARG A 610 -24.91 -74.29 -10.91
C ARG A 610 -23.70 -74.15 -9.98
N SER A 611 -22.75 -75.01 -10.08
CA SER A 611 -21.52 -74.94 -9.33
C SER A 611 -20.67 -73.71 -9.71
N ARG A 612 -20.57 -73.37 -11.02
CA ARG A 612 -19.94 -72.18 -11.54
C ARG A 612 -20.65 -70.93 -11.09
N LEU A 613 -21.97 -70.94 -11.07
CA LEU A 613 -22.75 -69.77 -10.56
C LEU A 613 -22.49 -69.53 -9.10
N ARG A 614 -22.45 -70.59 -8.27
CA ARG A 614 -22.10 -70.52 -6.85
C ARG A 614 -20.67 -70.01 -6.60
N GLU A 615 -19.73 -70.42 -7.44
CA GLU A 615 -18.34 -70.00 -7.33
C GLU A 615 -18.16 -68.55 -7.72
N ASN A 616 -18.88 -68.04 -8.75
CA ASN A 616 -18.92 -66.64 -9.14
C ASN A 616 -19.63 -65.76 -8.09
N LEU A 617 -20.73 -66.22 -7.53
CA LEU A 617 -21.40 -65.53 -6.41
C LEU A 617 -20.48 -65.43 -5.17
N LYS A 618 -19.77 -66.46 -4.83
CA LYS A 618 -18.76 -66.45 -3.77
C LYS A 618 -17.62 -65.48 -4.02
N LYS A 619 -17.17 -65.33 -5.30
CA LYS A 619 -16.16 -64.34 -5.69
C LYS A 619 -16.67 -62.89 -5.55
N VAL A 620 -17.93 -62.62 -5.85
CA VAL A 620 -18.59 -61.34 -5.68
C VAL A 620 -18.82 -61.05 -4.19
N GLU A 621 -19.26 -62.01 -3.40
CA GLU A 621 -19.40 -61.91 -1.94
C GLU A 621 -18.06 -61.70 -1.23
N SER A 622 -16.96 -62.34 -1.67
CA SER A 622 -15.63 -62.10 -1.10
C SER A 622 -15.03 -60.76 -1.50
N GLY A 623 -15.46 -60.16 -2.65
CA GLY A 623 -15.11 -58.80 -3.02
C GLY A 623 -15.88 -57.70 -2.26
N LEU A 624 -17.05 -58.01 -1.77
CA LEU A 624 -17.92 -57.14 -0.96
C LEU A 624 -17.61 -57.15 0.56
N SER A 625 -16.86 -58.15 1.03
CA SER A 625 -16.43 -58.18 2.44
C SER A 625 -15.31 -57.18 2.61
N LEU A 626 -15.65 -55.97 3.10
CA LEU A 626 -14.70 -55.07 3.74
C LEU A 626 -13.81 -55.87 4.69
N ARG A 627 -12.51 -55.79 4.52
CA ARG A 627 -11.51 -56.36 5.43
C ARG A 627 -11.90 -55.95 6.86
N GLN A 628 -12.57 -56.82 7.58
CA GLN A 628 -12.66 -56.69 9.02
C GLN A 628 -11.29 -57.01 9.57
N ASP A 629 -10.67 -55.98 10.22
CA ASP A 629 -9.44 -56.13 10.97
C ASP A 629 -9.69 -57.14 12.11
N THR A 630 -9.27 -58.38 11.91
CA THR A 630 -9.33 -59.42 12.92
C THR A 630 -8.18 -59.31 13.85
N ARG A 631 -8.21 -58.32 14.77
CA ARG A 631 -7.48 -58.40 16.02
C ARG A 631 -8.31 -59.19 17.04
N PRO A 632 -7.70 -60.00 17.94
CA PRO A 632 -8.45 -60.78 18.94
C PRO A 632 -9.18 -59.84 19.87
N ARG A 633 -10.52 -59.90 19.87
CA ARG A 633 -11.41 -59.13 20.72
C ARG A 633 -11.20 -59.57 22.17
N GLN A 634 -10.73 -58.70 23.03
CA GLN A 634 -10.82 -58.86 24.47
C GLN A 634 -12.27 -58.51 24.88
N ALA A 635 -13.02 -59.51 25.32
CA ALA A 635 -14.37 -59.34 25.83
C ALA A 635 -14.31 -58.48 27.14
N ILE A 636 -15.01 -57.36 27.12
CA ILE A 636 -15.08 -56.48 28.31
C ILE A 636 -15.85 -57.21 29.41
N ASN A 637 -15.23 -57.37 30.57
CA ASN A 637 -15.91 -57.97 31.76
C ASN A 637 -16.91 -56.97 32.34
N PRO A 638 -18.23 -57.30 32.45
CA PRO A 638 -19.25 -56.39 32.96
C PRO A 638 -18.94 -55.77 34.32
N LYS A 639 -18.10 -56.43 35.12
CA LYS A 639 -17.72 -56.00 36.49
C LYS A 639 -16.59 -54.94 36.51
N THR A 640 -15.92 -54.75 35.37
CA THR A 640 -14.80 -53.79 35.30
C THR A 640 -15.22 -52.45 34.77
N LEU A 641 -16.42 -52.31 34.21
CA LEU A 641 -16.94 -51.10 33.59
C LEU A 641 -17.49 -50.12 34.63
N ARG A 642 -17.07 -48.85 34.58
CA ARG A 642 -17.48 -47.81 35.52
C ARG A 642 -18.23 -46.71 34.80
N LEU A 643 -19.09 -46.01 35.52
CA LEU A 643 -19.72 -44.79 35.05
C LEU A 643 -18.64 -43.74 34.76
N GLY A 644 -18.66 -43.24 33.54
CA GLY A 644 -17.67 -42.24 33.08
C GLY A 644 -16.50 -42.83 32.26
N ASP A 645 -16.45 -44.17 32.07
CA ASP A 645 -15.39 -44.76 31.20
C ASP A 645 -15.58 -44.38 29.75
N SER A 646 -14.45 -44.05 29.10
CA SER A 646 -14.40 -43.73 27.68
C SER A 646 -14.43 -45.02 26.86
N VAL A 647 -15.48 -45.19 26.04
CA VAL A 647 -15.69 -46.38 25.22
C VAL A 647 -15.90 -46.01 23.78
N LYS A 648 -15.53 -46.90 22.86
CA LYS A 648 -15.84 -46.81 21.45
C LYS A 648 -16.98 -47.77 21.13
N VAL A 649 -18.08 -47.26 20.58
CA VAL A 649 -19.18 -48.06 20.06
C VAL A 649 -18.79 -48.56 18.68
N LEU A 650 -18.63 -49.88 18.54
CA LEU A 650 -18.08 -50.49 17.32
C LEU A 650 -19.05 -50.42 16.14
N SER A 651 -20.32 -50.62 16.36
CA SER A 651 -21.37 -50.54 15.31
C SER A 651 -21.51 -49.15 14.71
N LEU A 652 -21.22 -48.11 15.47
CA LEU A 652 -21.33 -46.71 15.06
C LEU A 652 -19.97 -46.05 14.79
N ASN A 653 -18.89 -46.72 15.15
CA ASN A 653 -17.50 -46.20 15.10
C ASN A 653 -17.32 -44.83 15.78
N LEU A 654 -18.13 -44.58 16.85
CA LEU A 654 -18.13 -43.33 17.63
C LEU A 654 -17.57 -43.56 19.03
N LYS A 655 -16.85 -42.54 19.54
CA LYS A 655 -16.41 -42.50 20.93
C LYS A 655 -17.52 -41.94 21.82
N GLY A 656 -17.70 -42.52 22.99
CA GLY A 656 -18.68 -42.06 23.98
C GLY A 656 -18.25 -42.39 25.39
N THR A 657 -18.98 -41.86 26.38
CA THR A 657 -18.80 -42.12 27.82
C THR A 657 -19.93 -42.98 28.36
N VAL A 658 -19.62 -43.96 29.18
CA VAL A 658 -20.58 -44.82 29.84
C VAL A 658 -21.46 -44.01 30.80
N SER A 659 -22.77 -43.96 30.49
CA SER A 659 -23.78 -43.20 31.25
C SER A 659 -24.61 -44.06 32.22
N SER A 660 -24.62 -45.37 32.06
CA SER A 660 -25.29 -46.32 33.00
C SER A 660 -24.50 -47.64 33.05
N LEU A 661 -24.59 -48.38 34.17
CA LEU A 661 -24.06 -49.73 34.27
C LEU A 661 -24.90 -50.70 33.45
N PRO A 662 -24.30 -51.83 32.97
CA PRO A 662 -25.01 -52.84 32.18
C PRO A 662 -26.16 -53.50 32.98
N ASP A 663 -27.31 -53.73 32.32
CA ASP A 663 -28.44 -54.51 32.84
C ASP A 663 -28.18 -56.02 32.79
N ALA A 664 -29.11 -56.81 33.28
CA ALA A 664 -29.03 -58.27 33.28
C ALA A 664 -28.94 -58.90 31.87
N LYS A 665 -29.21 -58.16 30.81
CA LYS A 665 -29.07 -58.54 29.38
C LYS A 665 -27.81 -57.94 28.72
N GLY A 666 -26.96 -57.21 29.47
CA GLY A 666 -25.76 -56.62 28.97
C GLY A 666 -25.92 -55.28 28.23
N ASN A 667 -27.06 -54.64 28.32
CA ASN A 667 -27.32 -53.35 27.67
C ASN A 667 -27.02 -52.22 28.64
N LEU A 668 -26.38 -51.15 28.12
CA LEU A 668 -26.05 -49.94 28.87
C LEU A 668 -26.24 -48.70 27.98
N PHE A 669 -26.33 -47.54 28.64
CA PHE A 669 -26.42 -46.29 27.91
C PHE A 669 -25.04 -45.67 27.80
N VAL A 670 -24.69 -45.23 26.55
CA VAL A 670 -23.46 -44.53 26.21
C VAL A 670 -23.83 -43.14 25.69
N GLN A 671 -23.20 -42.12 26.26
CA GLN A 671 -23.31 -40.73 25.83
C GLN A 671 -22.26 -40.44 24.75
N MET A 672 -22.70 -40.16 23.53
CA MET A 672 -21.86 -39.83 22.37
C MET A 672 -22.16 -38.38 21.95
N GLY A 673 -21.43 -37.42 22.55
CA GLY A 673 -21.70 -35.98 22.37
C GLY A 673 -23.09 -35.60 22.91
N ILE A 674 -24.00 -35.15 22.05
CA ILE A 674 -25.39 -34.77 22.41
C ILE A 674 -26.33 -35.99 22.41
N LEU A 675 -25.97 -37.11 21.81
CA LEU A 675 -26.80 -38.32 21.69
C LEU A 675 -26.52 -39.32 22.82
N ARG A 676 -27.59 -39.81 23.46
CA ARG A 676 -27.55 -40.90 24.40
C ARG A 676 -28.20 -42.13 23.80
N SER A 677 -27.46 -43.21 23.61
CA SER A 677 -27.94 -44.42 22.94
C SER A 677 -27.76 -45.64 23.82
N GLN A 678 -28.69 -46.58 23.73
CA GLN A 678 -28.59 -47.87 24.42
C GLN A 678 -27.77 -48.85 23.54
N VAL A 679 -26.71 -49.38 24.06
CA VAL A 679 -25.75 -50.25 23.35
C VAL A 679 -25.48 -51.48 24.20
N ASN A 680 -25.25 -52.65 23.54
CA ASN A 680 -24.85 -53.84 24.24
C ASN A 680 -23.34 -53.84 24.56
N ILE A 681 -22.95 -54.41 25.68
CA ILE A 681 -21.54 -54.46 26.14
C ILE A 681 -20.64 -55.18 25.13
N SER A 682 -21.14 -56.09 24.33
CA SER A 682 -20.43 -56.80 23.27
C SER A 682 -20.05 -55.88 22.06
N ASP A 683 -20.68 -54.74 21.96
CA ASP A 683 -20.47 -53.74 20.90
C ASP A 683 -19.58 -52.55 21.39
N LEU A 684 -18.94 -52.68 22.52
CA LEU A 684 -18.06 -51.68 23.12
C LEU A 684 -16.63 -52.13 23.14
N GLU A 685 -15.73 -51.18 22.94
CA GLU A 685 -14.29 -51.29 23.14
C GLU A 685 -13.82 -50.22 24.13
N LEU A 686 -13.14 -50.62 25.18
CA LEU A 686 -12.64 -49.70 26.24
C LEU A 686 -11.45 -48.93 25.68
N ILE A 687 -11.51 -47.59 25.68
CA ILE A 687 -10.36 -46.77 25.34
C ILE A 687 -9.55 -46.57 26.63
N GLN A 688 -8.41 -47.30 26.76
CA GLN A 688 -7.45 -47.06 27.82
C GLN A 688 -6.70 -45.75 27.51
N GLU A 689 -7.12 -44.66 28.15
CA GLU A 689 -6.21 -43.53 28.36
C GLU A 689 -5.26 -43.93 29.48
N ALA A 690 -3.96 -43.76 29.25
CA ALA A 690 -2.93 -44.05 30.24
C ALA A 690 -3.21 -43.23 31.51
N SER A 691 -3.77 -43.89 32.50
CA SER A 691 -4.14 -43.29 33.78
C SER A 691 -2.90 -43.07 34.62
N ALA A 692 -2.61 -41.81 34.93
CA ALA A 692 -1.83 -41.45 36.11
C ALA A 692 -2.75 -41.49 37.35
N SER A 693 -2.53 -42.48 38.17
CA SER A 693 -3.20 -42.70 39.45
C SER A 693 -2.80 -41.65 40.49
N GLY A 694 -3.74 -41.23 41.34
CA GLY A 694 -3.43 -40.52 42.60
C GLY A 694 -4.62 -39.88 43.27
N SER A 695 -5.33 -40.72 44.08
CA SER A 695 -6.02 -40.55 45.39
C SER A 695 -6.73 -39.21 45.72
N ALA A 696 -8.00 -39.36 45.88
CA ALA A 696 -8.94 -39.19 46.99
C ALA A 696 -8.74 -38.12 48.08
N PHE A 697 -9.76 -37.44 48.32
CA PHE A 697 -10.54 -36.94 49.51
C PHE A 697 -10.98 -35.47 49.24
N GLY A 698 -12.18 -35.17 49.25
CA GLY A 698 -13.27 -35.10 50.19
C GLY A 698 -14.10 -33.83 49.96
N ALA A 699 -15.37 -34.03 49.74
CA ALA A 699 -16.55 -33.28 50.22
C ALA A 699 -16.65 -31.73 50.08
N HIS A 700 -17.71 -31.35 49.35
CA HIS A 700 -18.64 -30.21 49.57
C HIS A 700 -18.17 -28.75 49.39
N ARG A 701 -18.58 -28.06 48.37
CA ARG A 701 -19.74 -27.13 48.40
C ARG A 701 -19.93 -26.39 47.10
N LYS A 702 -21.20 -26.11 46.80
CA LYS A 702 -21.79 -25.34 45.69
C LYS A 702 -21.09 -24.01 45.44
N GLY A 703 -20.94 -23.71 44.19
CA GLY A 703 -20.61 -22.33 43.70
C GLY A 703 -20.29 -22.31 42.23
N SER A 704 -21.19 -21.74 41.48
CA SER A 704 -21.20 -21.53 40.04
C SER A 704 -19.96 -20.94 39.41
N GLY A 705 -19.57 -21.41 38.21
CA GLY A 705 -18.86 -20.61 37.24
C GLY A 705 -17.34 -20.58 37.36
N SER A 706 -16.66 -21.62 36.89
CA SER A 706 -15.27 -21.48 36.45
C SER A 706 -14.74 -22.77 35.81
N SER A 707 -15.27 -23.17 34.67
CA SER A 707 -14.71 -24.26 33.85
C SER A 707 -14.01 -23.86 32.57
N ASN A 708 -14.03 -22.57 32.21
CA ASN A 708 -13.42 -22.09 30.94
C ASN A 708 -12.04 -21.44 31.12
N ILE A 709 -11.53 -21.26 32.33
CA ILE A 709 -10.25 -20.58 32.56
C ILE A 709 -9.05 -21.55 32.53
N LYS A 710 -9.26 -22.85 32.75
CA LYS A 710 -8.16 -23.85 32.78
C LYS A 710 -7.69 -24.28 31.37
N MET A 711 -8.49 -24.13 30.34
CA MET A 711 -8.09 -24.54 28.98
C MET A 711 -7.33 -23.45 28.20
N SER A 712 -7.43 -22.18 28.61
CA SER A 712 -6.72 -21.07 27.95
C SER A 712 -5.29 -20.86 28.46
N LYS A 713 -4.95 -21.37 29.65
CA LYS A 713 -3.57 -21.24 30.20
C LYS A 713 -2.58 -22.27 29.65
N SER A 714 -3.02 -23.38 29.09
CA SER A 714 -2.12 -24.42 28.57
C SER A 714 -1.52 -24.08 27.19
N VAL A 715 -2.02 -23.06 26.53
CA VAL A 715 -1.58 -22.69 25.17
C VAL A 715 -0.63 -21.49 25.15
N SER A 716 -0.39 -20.82 26.27
CA SER A 716 0.35 -19.54 26.30
C SER A 716 1.57 -19.48 27.23
N VAL A 717 2.03 -20.60 27.77
CA VAL A 717 3.27 -20.58 28.60
C VAL A 717 4.48 -20.52 27.68
N SER A 718 5.24 -19.41 27.78
CA SER A 718 6.49 -19.24 27.02
C SER A 718 7.52 -20.32 27.48
N PRO A 719 8.27 -20.93 26.54
CA PRO A 719 9.34 -21.87 26.89
C PRO A 719 10.54 -21.19 27.54
N GLU A 720 10.51 -19.87 27.75
CA GLU A 720 11.57 -19.08 28.36
C GLU A 720 11.02 -18.09 29.38
N ILE A 721 11.72 -17.99 30.56
CA ILE A 721 11.51 -16.93 31.54
C ILE A 721 12.77 -16.07 31.68
N ASN A 722 12.58 -14.75 31.70
CA ASN A 722 13.65 -13.77 31.85
C ASN A 722 13.64 -13.20 33.31
N LEU A 723 14.71 -13.43 34.06
CA LEU A 723 14.90 -12.98 35.43
C LEU A 723 16.06 -11.96 35.53
N LEU A 724 16.51 -11.37 34.43
CA LEU A 724 17.60 -10.39 34.42
C LEU A 724 17.27 -9.17 35.27
N GLY A 725 18.21 -8.76 36.09
CA GLY A 725 18.09 -7.57 36.95
C GLY A 725 17.30 -7.78 38.25
N MET A 726 16.78 -8.98 38.51
CA MET A 726 16.07 -9.31 39.76
C MET A 726 17.03 -9.73 40.87
N THR A 727 16.62 -9.50 42.12
CA THR A 727 17.26 -10.10 43.28
C THR A 727 16.84 -11.56 43.44
N VAL A 728 17.61 -12.37 44.18
CA VAL A 728 17.29 -13.78 44.38
C VAL A 728 15.91 -13.97 45.04
N ASP A 729 15.57 -13.09 46.00
CA ASP A 729 14.31 -13.16 46.73
C ASP A 729 13.08 -12.78 45.85
N GLU A 730 13.26 -11.96 44.84
CA GLU A 730 12.21 -11.62 43.90
C GLU A 730 12.07 -12.67 42.76
N ALA A 731 13.20 -13.25 42.35
CA ALA A 731 13.23 -14.21 41.25
C ALA A 731 12.63 -15.58 41.62
N ILE A 732 12.85 -16.06 42.85
CA ILE A 732 12.38 -17.40 43.29
C ILE A 732 10.85 -17.55 43.23
N PRO A 733 10.03 -16.62 43.74
CA PRO A 733 8.56 -16.75 43.67
C PRO A 733 8.03 -16.72 42.24
N GLN A 734 8.65 -15.92 41.33
CA GLN A 734 8.27 -15.88 39.92
C GLN A 734 8.68 -17.16 39.19
N LEU A 735 9.86 -17.69 39.53
CA LEU A 735 10.35 -18.93 38.97
C LEU A 735 9.46 -20.10 39.35
N ASP A 736 9.05 -20.21 40.65
CA ASP A 736 8.16 -21.26 41.12
C ASP A 736 6.84 -21.27 40.38
N LYS A 737 6.20 -20.10 40.25
CA LYS A 737 4.95 -19.97 39.50
C LYS A 737 5.13 -20.40 38.07
N TYR A 738 6.21 -19.94 37.41
CA TYR A 738 6.50 -20.28 36.01
C TYR A 738 6.78 -21.77 35.83
N LEU A 739 7.55 -22.42 36.70
CA LEU A 739 7.83 -23.85 36.64
C LEU A 739 6.56 -24.69 36.84
N ASP A 740 5.66 -24.26 37.72
CA ASP A 740 4.36 -24.92 37.90
C ASP A 740 3.48 -24.75 36.65
N ASP A 741 3.39 -23.54 36.08
CA ASP A 741 2.63 -23.28 34.85
C ASP A 741 3.22 -24.06 33.66
N ALA A 742 4.54 -24.09 33.51
CA ALA A 742 5.25 -24.82 32.47
C ALA A 742 5.07 -26.35 32.58
N TYR A 743 5.11 -26.88 33.81
CA TYR A 743 4.85 -28.29 34.08
C TYR A 743 3.39 -28.69 33.77
N ILE A 744 2.42 -27.84 34.14
CA ILE A 744 1.00 -28.04 33.84
C ILE A 744 0.76 -27.93 32.29
N ALA A 745 1.53 -27.11 31.59
CA ALA A 745 1.49 -26.97 30.13
C ALA A 745 2.20 -28.13 29.40
N HIS A 746 2.76 -29.12 30.11
CA HIS A 746 3.50 -30.26 29.56
C HIS A 746 4.70 -29.89 28.69
N LEU A 747 5.40 -28.81 29.03
CA LEU A 747 6.65 -28.46 28.38
C LEU A 747 7.73 -29.47 28.80
N GLN A 748 8.47 -30.02 27.82
CA GLN A 748 9.53 -30.98 28.10
C GLN A 748 10.76 -30.32 28.70
N GLN A 749 11.05 -29.07 28.22
CA GLN A 749 12.16 -28.27 28.74
C GLN A 749 11.83 -26.78 28.70
N VAL A 750 12.47 -26.01 29.61
CA VAL A 750 12.32 -24.55 29.67
C VAL A 750 13.67 -23.88 29.86
N ARG A 751 13.77 -22.62 29.43
CA ARG A 751 14.94 -21.76 29.56
C ARG A 751 14.75 -20.73 30.67
N ILE A 752 15.71 -20.56 31.52
CA ILE A 752 15.75 -19.56 32.57
C ILE A 752 16.91 -18.62 32.31
N VAL A 753 16.64 -17.39 31.96
CA VAL A 753 17.64 -16.35 31.66
C VAL A 753 17.89 -15.54 32.91
N HIS A 754 19.10 -15.68 33.51
CA HIS A 754 19.52 -14.98 34.72
C HIS A 754 20.75 -14.09 34.55
N GLY A 755 21.36 -14.11 33.39
CA GLY A 755 22.54 -13.31 33.06
C GLY A 755 23.84 -13.85 33.66
N LYS A 756 24.96 -13.30 33.15
CA LYS A 756 26.31 -13.71 33.61
C LYS A 756 26.75 -12.98 34.87
N GLY A 757 26.31 -11.80 35.20
CA GLY A 757 26.58 -10.94 36.36
C GLY A 757 27.58 -11.47 37.41
N THR A 758 27.36 -11.15 38.67
CA THR A 758 28.15 -11.66 39.81
C THR A 758 27.96 -13.16 40.11
N GLY A 759 27.01 -13.81 39.45
CA GLY A 759 26.64 -15.20 39.65
C GLY A 759 25.76 -15.47 40.87
N ALA A 760 25.39 -14.46 41.65
CA ALA A 760 24.55 -14.60 42.84
C ALA A 760 23.14 -15.14 42.46
N LEU A 761 22.51 -14.56 41.44
CA LEU A 761 21.19 -15.00 40.97
C LEU A 761 21.24 -16.45 40.44
N ARG A 762 22.23 -16.78 39.61
CA ARG A 762 22.47 -18.15 39.13
C ARG A 762 22.60 -19.15 40.27
N SER A 763 23.45 -18.82 41.28
CA SER A 763 23.67 -19.69 42.44
C SER A 763 22.39 -19.90 43.27
N GLY A 764 21.59 -18.84 43.44
CA GLY A 764 20.28 -18.88 44.09
C GLY A 764 19.30 -19.78 43.37
N ILE A 765 19.16 -19.57 42.04
CA ILE A 765 18.29 -20.37 41.18
C ILE A 765 18.70 -21.85 41.19
N HIS A 766 19.99 -22.19 41.03
CA HIS A 766 20.48 -23.58 41.05
C HIS A 766 20.25 -24.26 42.39
N LYS A 767 20.39 -23.51 43.51
CA LYS A 767 20.10 -24.02 44.84
C LYS A 767 18.61 -24.33 45.03
N HIS A 768 17.76 -23.53 44.43
CA HIS A 768 16.31 -23.69 44.44
C HIS A 768 15.87 -24.87 43.58
N LEU A 769 16.32 -24.94 42.30
CA LEU A 769 15.99 -26.03 41.37
C LEU A 769 16.32 -27.44 41.91
N LYS A 770 17.38 -27.59 42.69
CA LYS A 770 17.71 -28.86 43.37
C LYS A 770 16.63 -29.36 44.32
N ARG A 771 15.72 -28.48 44.78
CA ARG A 771 14.66 -28.81 45.76
C ARG A 771 13.31 -29.09 45.08
N VAL A 772 13.16 -28.73 43.81
CA VAL A 772 11.91 -28.89 43.07
C VAL A 772 11.78 -30.30 42.52
N LYS A 773 10.75 -31.04 42.97
CA LYS A 773 10.57 -32.48 42.68
C LYS A 773 10.16 -32.79 41.23
N THR A 774 9.63 -31.83 40.52
CA THR A 774 9.14 -31.96 39.10
C THR A 774 10.27 -31.90 38.09
N ILE A 775 11.45 -31.48 38.47
CA ILE A 775 12.62 -31.35 37.61
C ILE A 775 13.37 -32.68 37.56
N LYS A 776 13.71 -33.11 36.32
CA LYS A 776 14.55 -34.27 36.06
C LYS A 776 16.02 -33.89 36.13
N GLU A 777 16.43 -32.87 35.44
CA GLU A 777 17.80 -32.36 35.41
C GLU A 777 17.82 -30.89 34.98
N PHE A 778 18.90 -30.20 35.29
CA PHE A 778 19.15 -28.84 34.76
C PHE A 778 20.65 -28.63 34.54
N HIS A 779 20.98 -27.88 33.51
CA HIS A 779 22.34 -27.54 33.14
C HIS A 779 22.45 -26.11 32.62
N LEU A 780 23.66 -25.57 32.49
CA LEU A 780 23.91 -24.28 31.86
C LEU A 780 23.76 -24.41 30.35
N GLY A 781 23.32 -23.36 29.71
CA GLY A 781 23.21 -23.34 28.26
C GLY A 781 24.56 -23.53 27.55
N GLU A 782 24.56 -24.22 26.43
CA GLU A 782 25.72 -24.44 25.58
C GLU A 782 25.99 -23.24 24.62
N PHE A 783 27.07 -23.33 23.85
CA PHE A 783 27.44 -22.29 22.86
C PHE A 783 26.33 -22.10 21.81
N GLY A 784 25.71 -20.90 21.80
CA GLY A 784 24.52 -20.58 20.98
C GLY A 784 23.19 -20.55 21.75
N GLU A 785 23.13 -21.11 22.98
CA GLU A 785 21.93 -21.10 23.82
C GLU A 785 21.98 -20.05 24.97
N GLY A 786 23.00 -19.20 25.01
CA GLY A 786 23.15 -18.12 25.97
C GLY A 786 24.25 -18.37 27.02
N ASP A 787 25.05 -19.43 26.86
CA ASP A 787 26.22 -19.80 27.73
C ASP A 787 25.89 -19.81 29.25
N ALA A 788 26.84 -19.36 30.05
CA ALA A 788 26.73 -19.29 31.53
C ALA A 788 25.66 -18.29 32.06
N GLY A 789 24.95 -17.56 31.16
CA GLY A 789 23.85 -16.64 31.53
C GLY A 789 22.47 -17.26 31.51
N VAL A 790 22.35 -18.49 31.07
CA VAL A 790 21.08 -19.24 30.94
C VAL A 790 21.19 -20.61 31.63
N THR A 791 20.10 -21.05 32.25
CA THR A 791 19.95 -22.41 32.74
C THR A 791 18.79 -23.09 32.03
N ILE A 792 19.04 -24.28 31.48
CA ILE A 792 18.03 -25.13 30.85
C ILE A 792 17.55 -26.13 31.91
N VAL A 793 16.24 -26.26 32.03
CA VAL A 793 15.57 -27.16 32.98
C VAL A 793 14.74 -28.15 32.19
N VAL A 794 14.95 -29.44 32.44
CA VAL A 794 14.20 -30.55 31.86
C VAL A 794 13.28 -31.14 32.93
N PHE A 795 11.99 -31.23 32.63
CA PHE A 795 10.99 -31.82 33.51
C PHE A 795 10.99 -33.36 33.47
N LYS A 796 10.44 -33.97 34.51
CA LYS A 796 10.30 -35.44 34.59
C LYS A 796 9.21 -35.97 33.66
#